data_0f137e92f5c37d45947231f0c745ba50
#
_entry.id   0f137e92f5c37d45947231f0c745ba50
#
_cell.length_a   1.000
_cell.length_b   1.000
_cell.length_c   1.000
_cell.angle_alpha   90.00
_cell.angle_beta   90.00
_cell.angle_gamma   90.00
#
_symmetry.space_group_name_H-M   'P 1'
#
loop_
_entity.id
_entity.type
_entity.pdbx_description
1 polymer ?
#
loop_
_entity_poly.entity_id
_entity_poly.type
_entity_poly.pdbx_seq_one_letter_code
_entity_poly.pdbx_strand_id
1 'polypeptide(L)'
;MRVRVSLLLIIVVVVFAPALAQKRNITEKDLFNFVWIGDPQLSPDGSHVAFVRVTVNDKKDGYNTAIWSVTIANGETRQLTNGPRDSSPRWSPDGKYLVFMRAPEVSGRVEPAQLFMLAMSGGEPFQFTTLPRGTNGPQWSPDGKMIAFYNSATPEEIAKAAARNAPPQPGASPSPAPSPERESDVRVITRAVYRANGAGYLDFKHPQHIWVVNAPKTGDEKVTPKQLTSGRFSHGSAVWARDSSRIYYDTDVTDEPYYELARTDLYSVTVTGGEPSKLTSFEMGAGAFSVSPDGKQVAFIASATKPVRSYSQPDLWVMDLTPNAKPRNLTTAFDFDIASGLTGDNVAPRGGGGNLPVWSPDGRTLYVGYAKEGKANLGSFDVATGRLSDVTTGNHAVVNYRALPDASKFVLLISTPTRVGDLYWLDKPGAQPKQLTRLNEEFFSKLNLTEPEEIWHNSFDGKKIQVWVQKPPDFDPNKKYPLILNIHGGPHAAYGYIFDHEFQWMAAKGYVVLYPNPRGSTTYGQEFGNIIQHNYPGDDYKDLMAGVDELIRRGYIDEKKLAVTGGSGGGLLTNWTIGQTTRFAAAVSQRDIASWSDWWYTADFTLFHPTWFTGPPFEKPEEYARRSPITYVNKIQTPLMLILGETDWRTPTGPGGEVMFRALKYRKIPTVMVRFPNESHELSRSGQPWHRIERLQHIVGWFDKWIMGVAKPEYDIGEITRSTTTQQ
;
A
#
# COMPACT_ATOMS: atom_id res chain seq x y z
N MET A 1 -62.87 13.77 -68.19
CA MET A 1 -62.54 14.28 -66.81
C MET A 1 -61.64 13.27 -66.11
N ARG A 2 -60.32 13.54 -66.11
CA ARG A 2 -59.33 12.64 -65.49
C ARG A 2 -58.97 13.26 -64.12
N VAL A 3 -59.34 12.60 -63.01
CA VAL A 3 -58.97 12.95 -61.66
C VAL A 3 -57.57 12.43 -61.38
N ARG A 4 -56.61 13.32 -61.09
CA ARG A 4 -55.27 12.98 -60.59
C ARG A 4 -55.34 12.91 -59.08
N VAL A 5 -55.11 11.72 -58.50
CA VAL A 5 -54.90 11.52 -57.07
C VAL A 5 -53.40 11.66 -56.82
N SER A 6 -53.02 12.70 -56.11
CA SER A 6 -51.61 12.89 -55.64
C SER A 6 -51.49 12.21 -54.25
N LEU A 7 -50.65 11.18 -54.21
CA LEU A 7 -50.27 10.47 -52.97
C LEU A 7 -49.18 11.29 -52.26
N LEU A 8 -49.51 11.84 -51.11
CA LEU A 8 -48.50 12.52 -50.26
C LEU A 8 -47.82 11.46 -49.40
N LEU A 9 -46.51 11.19 -49.67
CA LEU A 9 -45.69 10.29 -48.88
C LEU A 9 -45.16 11.06 -47.65
N ILE A 10 -45.72 10.79 -46.45
CA ILE A 10 -45.18 11.33 -45.17
C ILE A 10 -44.02 10.45 -44.74
N ILE A 11 -42.78 10.94 -44.91
CA ILE A 11 -41.59 10.32 -44.36
C ILE A 11 -41.49 10.66 -42.85
N VAL A 12 -41.81 9.70 -41.97
CA VAL A 12 -41.58 9.80 -40.54
C VAL A 12 -40.11 9.53 -40.28
N VAL A 13 -39.31 10.56 -40.09
CA VAL A 13 -37.93 10.45 -39.62
C VAL A 13 -37.98 10.12 -38.14
N VAL A 14 -37.81 8.84 -37.77
CA VAL A 14 -37.61 8.42 -36.39
C VAL A 14 -36.16 8.80 -36.00
N VAL A 15 -36.02 9.92 -35.32
CA VAL A 15 -34.77 10.30 -34.67
C VAL A 15 -34.54 9.37 -33.50
N PHE A 16 -33.74 8.35 -33.65
CA PHE A 16 -33.20 7.59 -32.49
C PHE A 16 -32.24 8.50 -31.74
N ALA A 17 -32.75 9.18 -30.70
CA ALA A 17 -31.91 9.74 -29.70
C ALA A 17 -31.20 8.55 -29.00
N PRO A 18 -29.85 8.53 -28.91
CA PRO A 18 -29.19 7.51 -28.11
C PRO A 18 -29.69 7.64 -26.68
N ALA A 19 -30.36 6.63 -26.17
CA ALA A 19 -30.72 6.57 -24.76
C ALA A 19 -29.40 6.58 -23.99
N LEU A 20 -29.03 7.70 -23.38
CA LEU A 20 -27.94 7.76 -22.41
C LEU A 20 -28.27 6.71 -21.36
N ALA A 21 -27.46 5.65 -21.30
CA ALA A 21 -27.63 4.60 -20.31
C ALA A 21 -27.64 5.28 -18.92
N GLN A 22 -28.74 5.13 -18.18
CA GLN A 22 -28.87 5.73 -16.87
C GLN A 22 -27.76 5.19 -15.97
N LYS A 23 -26.96 6.09 -15.37
CA LYS A 23 -25.94 5.71 -14.40
C LYS A 23 -26.59 5.03 -13.20
N ARG A 24 -25.90 4.06 -12.64
CA ARG A 24 -26.30 3.39 -11.40
C ARG A 24 -25.35 3.74 -10.25
N ASN A 25 -25.78 3.51 -9.05
CA ASN A 25 -24.92 3.62 -7.88
C ASN A 25 -23.87 2.51 -7.86
N ILE A 26 -22.70 2.81 -7.34
CA ILE A 26 -21.62 1.84 -7.12
C ILE A 26 -22.05 0.80 -6.09
N THR A 27 -21.57 -0.43 -6.23
CA THR A 27 -21.82 -1.53 -5.29
C THR A 27 -20.48 -2.10 -4.79
N GLU A 28 -20.53 -2.89 -3.73
CA GLU A 28 -19.34 -3.57 -3.20
C GLU A 28 -18.76 -4.57 -4.21
N LYS A 29 -19.60 -5.20 -5.06
CA LYS A 29 -19.18 -6.16 -6.10
C LYS A 29 -18.46 -5.50 -7.27
N ASP A 30 -18.53 -4.19 -7.40
CA ASP A 30 -17.84 -3.46 -8.47
C ASP A 30 -16.32 -3.57 -8.36
N LEU A 31 -15.80 -3.92 -7.19
CA LEU A 31 -14.39 -4.27 -6.99
C LEU A 31 -13.89 -5.31 -8.00
N PHE A 32 -14.73 -6.26 -8.41
CA PHE A 32 -14.35 -7.29 -9.38
C PHE A 32 -14.01 -6.75 -10.78
N ASN A 33 -14.48 -5.55 -11.09
CA ASN A 33 -14.27 -4.91 -12.39
C ASN A 33 -13.14 -3.89 -12.37
N PHE A 34 -12.54 -3.62 -11.21
CA PHE A 34 -11.45 -2.65 -11.13
C PHE A 34 -10.19 -3.18 -11.79
N VAL A 35 -9.52 -2.28 -12.49
CA VAL A 35 -8.20 -2.49 -13.07
C VAL A 35 -7.23 -1.54 -12.39
N TRP A 36 -6.20 -2.09 -11.78
CA TRP A 36 -5.15 -1.28 -11.15
C TRP A 36 -3.89 -1.26 -12.00
N ILE A 37 -3.15 -0.17 -11.88
CA ILE A 37 -1.83 0.02 -12.46
C ILE A 37 -0.80 -0.05 -11.33
N GLY A 38 0.19 -0.92 -11.47
CA GLY A 38 1.34 -1.01 -10.59
C GLY A 38 2.66 -0.83 -11.35
N ASP A 39 3.70 -0.43 -10.65
CA ASP A 39 5.09 -0.35 -11.10
C ASP A 39 5.30 0.20 -12.53
N PRO A 40 4.81 1.42 -12.85
CA PRO A 40 5.02 2.02 -14.16
C PRO A 40 6.51 2.29 -14.41
N GLN A 41 7.00 1.98 -15.62
CA GLN A 41 8.40 2.14 -16.04
C GLN A 41 8.45 2.82 -17.39
N LEU A 42 9.04 4.00 -17.45
CA LEU A 42 9.22 4.78 -18.67
C LEU A 42 10.35 4.18 -19.49
N SER A 43 10.13 4.00 -20.80
CA SER A 43 11.18 3.56 -21.73
C SER A 43 12.28 4.64 -21.83
N PRO A 44 13.55 4.25 -22.08
CA PRO A 44 14.66 5.22 -22.12
C PRO A 44 14.51 6.31 -23.17
N ASP A 45 13.83 5.99 -24.29
CA ASP A 45 13.53 6.94 -25.37
C ASP A 45 12.28 7.80 -25.13
N GLY A 46 11.54 7.54 -24.05
CA GLY A 46 10.32 8.26 -23.73
C GLY A 46 9.14 7.98 -24.66
N SER A 47 9.15 6.87 -25.40
CA SER A 47 8.06 6.52 -26.31
C SER A 47 6.96 5.69 -25.68
N HIS A 48 7.28 4.90 -24.65
CA HIS A 48 6.38 3.94 -24.01
C HIS A 48 6.49 3.95 -22.48
N VAL A 49 5.41 3.53 -21.82
CA VAL A 49 5.43 3.16 -20.39
C VAL A 49 5.03 1.70 -20.26
N ALA A 50 5.92 0.86 -19.74
CA ALA A 50 5.56 -0.49 -19.30
C ALA A 50 4.97 -0.42 -17.87
N PHE A 51 3.94 -1.20 -17.59
CA PHE A 51 3.32 -1.24 -16.27
C PHE A 51 2.71 -2.61 -15.95
N VAL A 52 2.55 -2.91 -14.69
CA VAL A 52 1.84 -4.09 -14.23
C VAL A 52 0.34 -3.76 -14.20
N ARG A 53 -0.43 -4.43 -15.05
CA ARG A 53 -1.89 -4.40 -15.01
C ARG A 53 -2.38 -5.47 -14.05
N VAL A 54 -3.14 -5.08 -13.04
CA VAL A 54 -3.70 -5.97 -12.03
C VAL A 54 -5.21 -6.06 -12.22
N THR A 55 -5.75 -7.27 -12.21
CA THR A 55 -7.20 -7.56 -12.29
C THR A 55 -7.56 -8.66 -11.33
N VAL A 56 -8.81 -8.72 -10.93
CA VAL A 56 -9.34 -9.87 -10.18
C VAL A 56 -9.35 -11.10 -11.12
N ASN A 57 -8.95 -12.26 -10.61
CA ASN A 57 -8.96 -13.49 -11.39
C ASN A 57 -10.41 -14.04 -11.60
N ASP A 58 -10.58 -15.00 -12.52
CA ASP A 58 -11.90 -15.54 -12.87
C ASP A 58 -12.60 -16.22 -11.68
N LYS A 59 -11.83 -16.84 -10.78
CA LYS A 59 -12.36 -17.46 -9.55
C LYS A 59 -12.74 -16.43 -8.48
N LYS A 60 -12.35 -15.16 -8.65
CA LYS A 60 -12.56 -14.05 -7.70
C LYS A 60 -11.93 -14.29 -6.32
N ASP A 61 -10.97 -15.20 -6.23
CA ASP A 61 -10.25 -15.56 -5.01
C ASP A 61 -8.81 -14.99 -4.96
N GLY A 62 -8.42 -14.23 -5.97
CA GLY A 62 -7.09 -13.63 -6.07
C GLY A 62 -6.97 -12.65 -7.23
N TYR A 63 -5.74 -12.29 -7.54
CA TYR A 63 -5.43 -11.29 -8.56
C TYR A 63 -4.50 -11.87 -9.62
N ASN A 64 -4.75 -11.49 -10.87
CA ASN A 64 -3.86 -11.73 -12.01
C ASN A 64 -3.03 -10.47 -12.26
N THR A 65 -1.75 -10.67 -12.61
CA THR A 65 -0.85 -9.60 -13.00
C THR A 65 -0.19 -9.91 -14.33
N ALA A 66 -0.22 -8.96 -15.27
CA ALA A 66 0.45 -9.06 -16.55
C ALA A 66 1.12 -7.73 -16.89
N ILE A 67 2.17 -7.75 -17.70
CA ILE A 67 2.85 -6.54 -18.12
C ILE A 67 2.19 -6.01 -19.38
N TRP A 68 1.83 -4.74 -19.34
CA TRP A 68 1.26 -3.98 -20.44
C TRP A 68 2.16 -2.79 -20.77
N SER A 69 2.00 -2.23 -21.93
CA SER A 69 2.60 -0.95 -22.31
C SER A 69 1.53 0.02 -22.79
N VAL A 70 1.81 1.31 -22.62
CA VAL A 70 1.06 2.39 -23.26
C VAL A 70 2.03 3.24 -24.10
N THR A 71 1.63 3.58 -25.32
CA THR A 71 2.36 4.49 -26.20
C THR A 71 2.06 5.93 -25.81
N ILE A 72 3.08 6.74 -25.54
CA ILE A 72 2.92 8.13 -25.03
C ILE A 72 2.27 9.04 -26.09
N ALA A 73 2.58 8.82 -27.39
CA ALA A 73 2.10 9.68 -28.46
C ALA A 73 0.57 9.64 -28.64
N ASN A 74 -0.08 8.49 -28.43
CA ASN A 74 -1.50 8.29 -28.73
C ASN A 74 -2.31 7.63 -27.61
N GLY A 75 -1.68 7.18 -26.52
CA GLY A 75 -2.35 6.48 -25.43
C GLY A 75 -2.78 5.04 -25.74
N GLU A 76 -2.32 4.46 -26.84
CA GLU A 76 -2.64 3.08 -27.21
C GLU A 76 -1.98 2.10 -26.22
N THR A 77 -2.79 1.19 -25.66
CA THR A 77 -2.31 0.18 -24.71
C THR A 77 -2.18 -1.18 -25.37
N ARG A 78 -1.10 -1.90 -25.08
CA ARG A 78 -0.82 -3.24 -25.58
C ARG A 78 -0.35 -4.17 -24.47
N GLN A 79 -0.86 -5.39 -24.48
CA GLN A 79 -0.35 -6.45 -23.61
C GLN A 79 1.00 -6.96 -24.10
N LEU A 80 1.99 -7.03 -23.19
CA LEU A 80 3.33 -7.52 -23.51
C LEU A 80 3.53 -8.96 -23.05
N THR A 81 2.87 -9.39 -21.96
CA THR A 81 3.05 -10.74 -21.41
C THR A 81 1.71 -11.37 -21.04
N ASN A 82 1.66 -12.71 -21.05
CA ASN A 82 0.43 -13.49 -20.81
C ASN A 82 0.44 -14.24 -19.47
N GLY A 83 1.48 -14.08 -18.66
CA GLY A 83 1.53 -14.78 -17.37
C GLY A 83 0.56 -14.16 -16.36
N PRO A 84 -0.11 -14.96 -15.53
CA PRO A 84 -1.02 -14.43 -14.50
C PRO A 84 -0.29 -13.88 -13.26
N ARG A 85 1.06 -13.96 -13.23
CA ARG A 85 1.90 -13.57 -12.09
C ARG A 85 3.19 -12.87 -12.55
N ASP A 86 3.08 -12.00 -13.55
CA ASP A 86 4.20 -11.19 -14.06
C ASP A 86 4.29 -9.89 -13.28
N SER A 87 5.51 -9.47 -12.94
CA SER A 87 5.76 -8.28 -12.13
C SER A 87 7.14 -7.67 -12.38
N SER A 88 7.39 -6.50 -11.85
CA SER A 88 8.70 -5.83 -11.82
C SER A 88 9.33 -5.64 -13.20
N PRO A 89 8.63 -5.06 -14.19
CA PRO A 89 9.23 -4.79 -15.50
C PRO A 89 10.37 -3.75 -15.39
N ARG A 90 11.49 -3.99 -16.09
CA ARG A 90 12.61 -3.04 -16.16
C ARG A 90 13.17 -3.01 -17.57
N TRP A 91 13.18 -1.83 -18.18
CA TRP A 91 13.76 -1.61 -19.49
C TRP A 91 15.28 -1.73 -19.46
N SER A 92 15.85 -2.35 -20.49
CA SER A 92 17.29 -2.21 -20.75
C SER A 92 17.61 -0.74 -21.07
N PRO A 93 18.84 -0.27 -20.79
CA PRO A 93 19.22 1.12 -21.07
C PRO A 93 19.09 1.53 -22.55
N ASP A 94 19.19 0.56 -23.47
CA ASP A 94 19.00 0.79 -24.91
C ASP A 94 17.54 0.61 -25.38
N GLY A 95 16.61 0.29 -24.46
CA GLY A 95 15.19 0.09 -24.76
C GLY A 95 14.84 -1.17 -25.57
N LYS A 96 15.82 -2.02 -25.89
CA LYS A 96 15.58 -3.20 -26.74
C LYS A 96 15.02 -4.40 -26.02
N TYR A 97 15.19 -4.46 -24.69
CA TYR A 97 14.76 -5.57 -23.85
C TYR A 97 13.98 -5.08 -22.66
N LEU A 98 13.10 -5.95 -22.16
CA LEU A 98 12.41 -5.78 -20.89
C LEU A 98 12.70 -7.01 -20.02
N VAL A 99 13.40 -6.87 -18.91
CA VAL A 99 13.49 -7.90 -17.89
C VAL A 99 12.30 -7.79 -16.95
N PHE A 100 11.77 -8.92 -16.53
CA PHE A 100 10.66 -8.98 -15.57
C PHE A 100 10.70 -10.26 -14.75
N MET A 101 9.90 -10.33 -13.71
CA MET A 101 9.74 -11.50 -12.87
C MET A 101 8.45 -12.23 -13.24
N ARG A 102 8.53 -13.57 -13.30
CA ARG A 102 7.38 -14.46 -13.44
C ARG A 102 7.44 -15.57 -12.41
N ALA A 103 6.35 -15.77 -11.67
CA ALA A 103 6.15 -16.96 -10.84
C ALA A 103 5.37 -18.00 -11.65
N PRO A 104 6.05 -19.01 -12.25
CA PRO A 104 5.37 -20.01 -13.07
C PRO A 104 4.52 -20.93 -12.21
N GLU A 105 3.49 -21.51 -12.81
CA GLU A 105 2.69 -22.54 -12.18
C GLU A 105 3.02 -23.89 -12.83
N VAL A 106 3.50 -24.83 -12.02
CA VAL A 106 3.87 -26.18 -12.46
C VAL A 106 3.04 -27.18 -11.68
N SER A 107 2.26 -28.00 -12.37
CA SER A 107 1.40 -29.02 -11.74
C SER A 107 0.47 -28.47 -10.64
N GLY A 108 -0.08 -27.26 -10.83
CA GLY A 108 -0.99 -26.61 -9.89
C GLY A 108 -0.30 -25.97 -8.67
N ARG A 109 1.04 -25.90 -8.65
CA ARG A 109 1.81 -25.19 -7.63
C ARG A 109 2.49 -23.96 -8.22
N VAL A 110 2.44 -22.87 -7.49
CA VAL A 110 3.17 -21.66 -7.85
C VAL A 110 4.62 -21.84 -7.42
N GLU A 111 5.51 -21.81 -8.39
CA GLU A 111 6.96 -21.89 -8.16
C GLU A 111 7.52 -20.51 -7.80
N PRO A 112 8.69 -20.46 -7.16
CA PRO A 112 9.37 -19.19 -6.88
C PRO A 112 9.62 -18.38 -8.16
N ALA A 113 9.38 -17.07 -8.09
CA ALA A 113 9.54 -16.18 -9.25
C ALA A 113 10.97 -16.19 -9.79
N GLN A 114 11.12 -16.20 -11.11
CA GLN A 114 12.39 -16.18 -11.81
C GLN A 114 12.47 -14.98 -12.75
N LEU A 115 13.68 -14.65 -13.21
CA LEU A 115 13.88 -13.60 -14.21
C LEU A 115 13.59 -14.13 -15.62
N PHE A 116 12.79 -13.35 -16.35
CA PHE A 116 12.47 -13.53 -17.75
C PHE A 116 12.89 -12.31 -18.55
N MET A 117 13.26 -12.54 -19.80
CA MET A 117 13.63 -11.52 -20.75
C MET A 117 12.64 -11.50 -21.92
N LEU A 118 12.17 -10.32 -22.29
CA LEU A 118 11.36 -10.06 -23.47
C LEU A 118 12.12 -9.14 -24.41
N ALA A 119 12.32 -9.57 -25.67
CA ALA A 119 12.84 -8.68 -26.73
C ALA A 119 11.72 -7.78 -27.25
N MET A 120 11.94 -6.49 -27.30
CA MET A 120 10.93 -5.52 -27.73
C MET A 120 10.69 -5.54 -29.26
N SER A 121 11.60 -6.18 -30.02
CA SER A 121 11.42 -6.48 -31.43
C SER A 121 10.39 -7.58 -31.71
N GLY A 122 9.93 -8.30 -30.68
CA GLY A 122 8.98 -9.40 -30.76
C GLY A 122 9.57 -10.73 -30.32
N GLY A 123 8.72 -11.75 -30.24
CA GLY A 123 9.05 -13.09 -29.75
C GLY A 123 8.47 -13.36 -28.37
N GLU A 124 8.59 -14.63 -27.91
CA GLU A 124 8.15 -15.04 -26.58
C GLU A 124 9.20 -14.73 -25.53
N PRO A 125 8.79 -14.37 -24.32
CA PRO A 125 9.73 -14.21 -23.21
C PRO A 125 10.43 -15.52 -22.86
N PHE A 126 11.72 -15.47 -22.57
CA PHE A 126 12.49 -16.63 -22.12
C PHE A 126 13.02 -16.46 -20.68
N GLN A 127 13.00 -17.57 -19.95
CA GLN A 127 13.54 -17.65 -18.59
C GLN A 127 15.05 -17.81 -18.65
N PHE A 128 15.80 -17.09 -17.78
CA PHE A 128 17.28 -17.20 -17.71
C PHE A 128 17.84 -17.40 -16.31
N THR A 129 16.99 -17.46 -15.27
CA THR A 129 17.38 -17.88 -13.91
C THR A 129 16.54 -19.07 -13.46
N THR A 130 17.15 -19.93 -12.62
CA THR A 130 16.50 -21.11 -12.02
C THR A 130 16.96 -21.31 -10.58
N LEU A 131 17.03 -20.20 -9.82
CA LEU A 131 17.55 -20.23 -8.45
C LEU A 131 16.51 -20.75 -7.46
N PRO A 132 16.92 -21.56 -6.48
CA PRO A 132 16.08 -21.86 -5.33
C PRO A 132 15.57 -20.58 -4.68
N ARG A 133 14.37 -20.62 -4.09
CA ARG A 133 13.70 -19.46 -3.47
C ARG A 133 13.39 -18.28 -4.41
N GLY A 134 13.70 -18.43 -5.71
CA GLY A 134 13.37 -17.42 -6.73
C GLY A 134 14.28 -16.20 -6.73
N THR A 135 13.82 -15.15 -7.41
CA THR A 135 14.53 -13.87 -7.57
C THR A 135 13.61 -12.72 -7.24
N ASN A 136 14.16 -11.56 -6.89
CA ASN A 136 13.40 -10.35 -6.60
C ASN A 136 14.16 -9.09 -7.06
N GLY A 137 13.42 -8.01 -7.39
CA GLY A 137 13.95 -6.67 -7.61
C GLY A 137 15.01 -6.54 -8.71
N PRO A 138 14.75 -6.97 -9.97
CA PRO A 138 15.73 -6.86 -11.05
C PRO A 138 16.07 -5.40 -11.35
N GLN A 139 17.35 -5.12 -11.63
CA GLN A 139 17.87 -3.82 -12.03
C GLN A 139 18.99 -3.97 -13.06
N TRP A 140 18.86 -3.29 -14.18
CA TRP A 140 19.92 -3.24 -15.19
C TRP A 140 21.11 -2.42 -14.73
N SER A 141 22.32 -2.86 -15.08
CA SER A 141 23.50 -1.99 -15.02
C SER A 141 23.37 -0.84 -16.03
N PRO A 142 23.91 0.35 -15.75
CA PRO A 142 23.86 1.49 -16.68
C PRO A 142 24.40 1.18 -18.10
N ASP A 143 25.38 0.30 -18.23
CA ASP A 143 25.94 -0.14 -19.51
C ASP A 143 25.14 -1.26 -20.21
N GLY A 144 24.08 -1.74 -19.58
CA GLY A 144 23.17 -2.76 -20.14
C GLY A 144 23.77 -4.17 -20.23
N LYS A 145 24.91 -4.46 -19.59
CA LYS A 145 25.56 -5.76 -19.69
C LYS A 145 25.16 -6.75 -18.60
N MET A 146 24.71 -6.24 -17.44
CA MET A 146 24.38 -7.06 -16.29
C MET A 146 23.02 -6.68 -15.71
N ILE A 147 22.45 -7.61 -14.94
CA ILE A 147 21.23 -7.43 -14.16
C ILE A 147 21.56 -7.79 -12.72
N ALA A 148 21.35 -6.86 -11.78
CA ALA A 148 21.38 -7.11 -10.34
C ALA A 148 19.99 -7.54 -9.88
N PHE A 149 19.92 -8.39 -8.87
CA PHE A 149 18.69 -8.88 -8.27
C PHE A 149 18.96 -9.43 -6.87
N TYR A 150 17.92 -9.81 -6.15
CA TYR A 150 18.04 -10.42 -4.83
C TYR A 150 17.64 -11.90 -4.86
N ASN A 151 18.33 -12.70 -4.02
CA ASN A 151 17.97 -14.08 -3.72
C ASN A 151 18.38 -14.41 -2.28
N SER A 152 17.66 -15.34 -1.65
CA SER A 152 17.89 -15.75 -0.25
C SER A 152 18.26 -17.23 -0.11
N ALA A 153 18.62 -17.92 -1.20
CA ALA A 153 19.03 -19.32 -1.14
C ALA A 153 20.41 -19.47 -0.49
N THR A 154 20.57 -20.52 0.30
CA THR A 154 21.88 -20.88 0.87
C THR A 154 22.77 -21.57 -0.18
N PRO A 155 24.10 -21.58 0.02
CA PRO A 155 25.01 -22.32 -0.86
C PRO A 155 24.65 -23.80 -0.98
N GLU A 156 24.17 -24.42 0.09
CA GLU A 156 23.74 -25.82 0.13
C GLU A 156 22.50 -26.06 -0.73
N GLU A 157 21.50 -25.17 -0.66
CA GLU A 157 20.31 -25.24 -1.51
C GLU A 157 20.66 -25.10 -2.99
N ILE A 158 21.59 -24.19 -3.32
CA ILE A 158 22.08 -23.99 -4.69
C ILE A 158 22.81 -25.24 -5.19
N ALA A 159 23.71 -25.81 -4.40
CA ALA A 159 24.41 -27.03 -4.75
C ALA A 159 23.48 -28.22 -4.93
N LYS A 160 22.46 -28.37 -4.07
CA LYS A 160 21.42 -29.41 -4.16
C LYS A 160 20.56 -29.23 -5.41
N ALA A 161 20.19 -28.01 -5.76
CA ALA A 161 19.45 -27.73 -6.99
C ALA A 161 20.28 -28.02 -8.25
N ALA A 162 21.56 -27.65 -8.25
CA ALA A 162 22.48 -27.96 -9.34
C ALA A 162 22.65 -29.46 -9.54
N ALA A 163 22.78 -30.23 -8.47
CA ALA A 163 22.87 -31.68 -8.51
C ALA A 163 21.60 -32.37 -9.05
N ARG A 164 20.43 -31.85 -8.74
CA ARG A 164 19.15 -32.34 -9.28
C ARG A 164 18.98 -32.12 -10.78
N ASN A 165 19.53 -31.01 -11.28
CA ASN A 165 19.44 -30.61 -12.67
C ASN A 165 20.61 -31.12 -13.53
N ALA A 166 21.58 -31.82 -12.93
CA ALA A 166 22.68 -32.45 -13.65
C ALA A 166 22.15 -33.61 -14.54
N PRO A 167 22.62 -33.73 -15.80
CA PRO A 167 22.25 -34.85 -16.66
C PRO A 167 22.63 -36.18 -15.98
N PRO A 168 21.78 -37.22 -16.14
CA PRO A 168 22.13 -38.56 -15.61
C PRO A 168 23.47 -38.99 -16.12
N GLN A 169 24.36 -39.45 -15.21
CA GLN A 169 25.66 -40.01 -15.64
C GLN A 169 25.40 -41.27 -16.44
N PRO A 170 26.02 -41.42 -17.64
CA PRO A 170 25.87 -42.64 -18.42
C PRO A 170 26.34 -43.85 -17.60
N GLY A 171 25.45 -44.83 -17.39
CA GLY A 171 25.73 -46.06 -16.69
C GLY A 171 25.44 -46.08 -15.17
N ALA A 172 24.96 -45.02 -14.57
CA ALA A 172 24.47 -45.02 -13.21
C ALA A 172 23.09 -45.72 -13.13
N SER A 173 22.99 -46.81 -12.42
CA SER A 173 21.69 -47.37 -12.03
C SER A 173 20.92 -46.31 -11.21
N PRO A 174 19.61 -46.15 -11.40
CA PRO A 174 18.86 -45.23 -10.59
C PRO A 174 18.96 -45.62 -9.12
N SER A 175 19.77 -44.91 -8.37
CA SER A 175 19.77 -44.99 -6.90
C SER A 175 18.34 -44.59 -6.45
N PRO A 176 17.71 -45.32 -5.54
CA PRO A 176 16.48 -44.87 -4.94
C PRO A 176 16.71 -43.45 -4.40
N ALA A 177 15.85 -42.52 -4.77
CA ALA A 177 15.90 -41.19 -4.20
C ALA A 177 15.96 -41.32 -2.67
N PRO A 178 16.92 -40.68 -1.97
CA PRO A 178 16.94 -40.74 -0.52
C PRO A 178 15.54 -40.34 -0.04
N SER A 179 14.96 -41.13 0.86
CA SER A 179 13.69 -40.76 1.50
C SER A 179 13.85 -39.31 2.01
N PRO A 180 12.89 -38.43 1.72
CA PRO A 180 13.02 -37.07 2.22
C PRO A 180 13.15 -37.12 3.73
N GLU A 181 14.30 -36.67 4.22
CA GLU A 181 14.54 -36.49 5.64
C GLU A 181 13.39 -35.63 6.17
N ARG A 182 12.66 -36.10 7.16
CA ARG A 182 11.51 -35.38 7.71
C ARG A 182 12.03 -34.11 8.38
N GLU A 183 11.86 -32.98 7.73
CA GLU A 183 12.08 -31.69 8.37
C GLU A 183 10.98 -31.46 9.43
N SER A 184 11.40 -31.10 10.64
CA SER A 184 10.47 -30.74 11.71
C SER A 184 9.79 -29.42 11.38
N ASP A 185 8.48 -29.34 11.54
CA ASP A 185 7.71 -28.11 11.46
C ASP A 185 7.65 -27.34 12.81
N VAL A 186 8.28 -27.88 13.86
CA VAL A 186 8.42 -27.26 15.17
C VAL A 186 9.40 -26.09 15.10
N ARG A 187 8.97 -24.94 15.64
CA ARG A 187 9.79 -23.72 15.71
C ARG A 187 10.27 -23.46 17.12
N VAL A 188 11.57 -23.27 17.27
CA VAL A 188 12.19 -22.78 18.52
C VAL A 188 12.47 -21.31 18.37
N ILE A 189 11.78 -20.47 19.15
CA ILE A 189 11.86 -19.02 19.07
C ILE A 189 12.74 -18.50 20.19
N THR A 190 13.81 -17.78 19.82
CA THR A 190 14.82 -17.25 20.74
C THR A 190 15.01 -15.74 20.59
N ARG A 191 14.29 -15.08 19.65
CA ARG A 191 14.39 -13.65 19.37
C ARG A 191 13.04 -12.98 19.64
N ALA A 192 13.07 -11.74 20.12
CA ALA A 192 11.85 -10.98 20.37
C ALA A 192 11.10 -10.67 19.06
N VAL A 193 11.82 -10.34 17.98
CA VAL A 193 11.24 -10.18 16.64
C VAL A 193 11.31 -11.52 15.93
N TYR A 194 10.19 -12.19 15.74
CA TYR A 194 10.13 -13.54 15.15
C TYR A 194 9.06 -13.71 14.09
N ARG A 195 8.17 -12.74 13.95
CA ARG A 195 7.10 -12.73 12.93
C ARG A 195 6.79 -11.31 12.48
N ALA A 196 6.21 -11.18 11.30
CA ALA A 196 5.77 -9.90 10.76
C ALA A 196 4.46 -10.07 9.98
N ASN A 197 3.62 -9.04 10.00
CA ASN A 197 2.37 -9.01 9.28
C ASN A 197 2.61 -9.22 7.76
N GLY A 198 1.82 -10.08 7.16
CA GLY A 198 1.96 -10.45 5.74
C GLY A 198 3.10 -11.43 5.42
N ALA A 199 4.18 -11.45 6.20
CA ALA A 199 5.31 -12.38 6.03
C ALA A 199 5.16 -13.66 6.87
N GLY A 200 4.41 -13.62 7.98
CA GLY A 200 4.33 -14.73 8.91
C GLY A 200 5.58 -14.84 9.79
N TYR A 201 6.02 -16.05 10.08
CA TYR A 201 7.26 -16.29 10.82
C TYR A 201 8.48 -15.94 9.97
N LEU A 202 9.41 -15.16 10.55
CA LEU A 202 10.62 -14.72 9.87
C LEU A 202 11.63 -15.86 9.73
N ASP A 203 12.26 -15.94 8.58
CA ASP A 203 13.26 -16.96 8.25
C ASP A 203 14.69 -16.37 8.31
N PHE A 204 15.26 -16.35 9.51
CA PHE A 204 16.61 -15.81 9.74
C PHE A 204 17.74 -16.64 9.15
N LYS A 205 17.45 -17.86 8.66
CA LYS A 205 18.46 -18.70 8.01
C LYS A 205 18.68 -18.31 6.54
N HIS A 206 17.79 -17.53 5.98
CA HIS A 206 17.77 -17.16 4.56
C HIS A 206 17.74 -15.65 4.35
N PRO A 207 18.76 -14.90 4.81
CA PRO A 207 18.86 -13.48 4.56
C PRO A 207 18.93 -13.20 3.05
N GLN A 208 18.36 -12.09 2.64
CA GLN A 208 18.36 -11.64 1.26
C GLN A 208 19.73 -11.05 0.88
N HIS A 209 20.34 -11.58 -0.19
CA HIS A 209 21.62 -11.15 -0.71
C HIS A 209 21.53 -10.60 -2.12
N ILE A 210 22.51 -9.78 -2.51
CA ILE A 210 22.62 -9.18 -3.84
C ILE A 210 23.38 -10.14 -4.75
N TRP A 211 22.80 -10.37 -5.92
CA TRP A 211 23.33 -11.20 -6.99
C TRP A 211 23.40 -10.39 -8.28
N VAL A 212 24.29 -10.80 -9.19
CA VAL A 212 24.36 -10.28 -10.55
C VAL A 212 24.39 -11.42 -11.55
N VAL A 213 23.93 -11.15 -12.74
CA VAL A 213 24.00 -12.05 -13.89
C VAL A 213 24.25 -11.25 -15.16
N ASN A 214 25.03 -11.81 -16.09
CA ASN A 214 25.13 -11.22 -17.43
C ASN A 214 23.74 -11.22 -18.11
N ALA A 215 23.42 -10.15 -18.77
CA ALA A 215 22.13 -10.02 -19.47
C ALA A 215 22.15 -10.83 -20.78
N PRO A 216 21.40 -11.95 -20.87
CA PRO A 216 21.33 -12.72 -22.09
C PRO A 216 20.51 -11.99 -23.16
N LYS A 217 20.87 -12.16 -24.42
CA LYS A 217 20.14 -11.59 -25.57
C LYS A 217 19.19 -12.60 -26.22
N THR A 218 19.46 -13.88 -26.02
CA THR A 218 18.67 -14.99 -26.54
C THR A 218 18.46 -16.07 -25.48
N GLY A 219 17.44 -16.91 -25.67
CA GLY A 219 17.13 -18.01 -24.74
C GLY A 219 18.18 -19.15 -24.73
N ASP A 220 19.03 -19.23 -25.76
CA ASP A 220 20.08 -20.24 -25.86
C ASP A 220 21.35 -19.85 -25.08
N GLU A 221 21.50 -18.59 -24.72
CA GLU A 221 22.64 -18.11 -23.94
C GLU A 221 22.55 -18.60 -22.47
N LYS A 222 23.48 -19.45 -22.08
CA LYS A 222 23.61 -19.90 -20.70
C LYS A 222 24.32 -18.85 -19.87
N VAL A 223 23.66 -18.36 -18.84
CA VAL A 223 24.23 -17.41 -17.90
C VAL A 223 24.31 -18.03 -16.51
N THR A 224 25.30 -17.64 -15.74
CA THR A 224 25.50 -18.11 -14.36
C THR A 224 25.36 -16.94 -13.41
N PRO A 225 24.32 -16.90 -12.56
CA PRO A 225 24.21 -15.90 -11.51
C PRO A 225 25.36 -15.98 -10.51
N LYS A 226 25.85 -14.82 -10.08
CA LYS A 226 26.92 -14.68 -9.11
C LYS A 226 26.42 -13.92 -7.88
N GLN A 227 26.61 -14.49 -6.70
CA GLN A 227 26.38 -13.84 -5.42
C GLN A 227 27.49 -12.82 -5.14
N LEU A 228 27.11 -11.58 -4.77
CA LEU A 228 28.05 -10.50 -4.45
C LEU A 228 28.16 -10.26 -2.95
N THR A 229 27.13 -10.50 -2.18
CA THR A 229 27.10 -10.25 -0.74
C THR A 229 26.72 -11.50 0.03
N SER A 230 27.16 -11.57 1.30
CA SER A 230 26.87 -12.69 2.20
C SER A 230 26.72 -12.16 3.64
N GLY A 231 26.47 -13.05 4.59
CA GLY A 231 26.36 -12.70 6.00
C GLY A 231 24.95 -12.94 6.57
N ARG A 232 24.73 -12.47 7.78
CA ARG A 232 23.50 -12.74 8.56
C ARG A 232 22.36 -11.75 8.36
N PHE A 233 22.66 -10.60 7.76
CA PHE A 233 21.68 -9.54 7.53
C PHE A 233 21.18 -9.55 6.09
N SER A 234 19.92 -9.20 5.90
CA SER A 234 19.38 -8.93 4.58
C SER A 234 19.86 -7.57 4.06
N HIS A 235 20.07 -7.49 2.75
CA HIS A 235 20.44 -6.26 2.07
C HIS A 235 19.28 -5.74 1.25
N GLY A 236 19.16 -4.40 1.16
CA GLY A 236 18.09 -3.71 0.45
C GLY A 236 18.61 -2.60 -0.44
N SER A 237 17.68 -1.86 -1.04
CA SER A 237 17.89 -0.62 -1.80
C SER A 237 19.12 -0.61 -2.71
N ALA A 238 19.43 -1.74 -3.38
CA ALA A 238 20.59 -1.84 -4.26
C ALA A 238 20.50 -0.79 -5.38
N VAL A 239 21.59 -0.05 -5.63
CA VAL A 239 21.69 0.98 -6.67
C VAL A 239 23.04 0.86 -7.37
N TRP A 240 23.01 0.82 -8.71
CA TRP A 240 24.22 0.79 -9.51
C TRP A 240 25.04 2.09 -9.45
N ALA A 241 26.34 1.97 -9.38
CA ALA A 241 27.23 3.09 -9.73
C ALA A 241 27.07 3.44 -11.22
N ARG A 242 27.24 4.70 -11.57
CA ARG A 242 27.04 5.20 -12.94
C ARG A 242 27.96 4.53 -13.97
N ASP A 243 29.15 4.11 -13.55
CA ASP A 243 30.14 3.42 -14.37
C ASP A 243 29.92 1.89 -14.43
N SER A 244 28.87 1.37 -13.84
CA SER A 244 28.55 -0.06 -13.73
C SER A 244 29.59 -0.90 -12.97
N SER A 245 30.56 -0.30 -12.29
CA SER A 245 31.68 -1.01 -11.63
C SER A 245 31.28 -1.63 -10.28
N ARG A 246 30.26 -1.09 -9.62
CA ARG A 246 29.82 -1.50 -8.28
C ARG A 246 28.36 -1.26 -8.02
N ILE A 247 27.86 -1.85 -6.94
CA ILE A 247 26.53 -1.64 -6.40
C ILE A 247 26.66 -1.04 -5.01
N TYR A 248 25.91 0.05 -4.76
CA TYR A 248 25.66 0.59 -3.43
C TYR A 248 24.41 -0.07 -2.88
N TYR A 249 24.36 -0.34 -1.56
CA TYR A 249 23.21 -0.98 -0.95
C TYR A 249 23.14 -0.67 0.54
N ASP A 250 21.95 -0.74 1.09
CA ASP A 250 21.74 -0.62 2.52
C ASP A 250 21.67 -1.98 3.21
N THR A 251 21.89 -1.93 4.52
CA THR A 251 21.71 -3.06 5.42
C THR A 251 21.18 -2.51 6.74
N ASP A 252 20.01 -3.00 7.16
CA ASP A 252 19.58 -2.81 8.54
C ASP A 252 20.38 -3.77 9.42
N VAL A 253 21.27 -3.19 10.19
CA VAL A 253 22.17 -3.93 11.11
C VAL A 253 21.62 -4.02 12.52
N THR A 254 20.36 -3.64 12.72
CA THR A 254 19.65 -3.76 13.99
C THR A 254 19.35 -5.23 14.27
N ASP A 255 19.98 -5.78 15.30
CA ASP A 255 19.86 -7.21 15.63
C ASP A 255 18.50 -7.53 16.28
N GLU A 256 18.13 -6.73 17.24
CA GLU A 256 16.88 -6.84 17.97
C GLU A 256 16.17 -5.48 17.98
N PRO A 257 15.36 -5.18 16.94
CA PRO A 257 14.72 -3.88 16.77
C PRO A 257 13.75 -3.49 17.89
N TYR A 258 13.37 -4.43 18.80
CA TYR A 258 12.63 -4.09 20.01
C TYR A 258 13.50 -3.36 21.03
N TYR A 259 14.79 -3.69 21.12
CA TYR A 259 15.73 -3.10 22.06
C TYR A 259 16.50 -1.91 21.48
N GLU A 260 16.68 -1.88 20.17
CA GLU A 260 17.54 -0.92 19.49
C GLU A 260 16.74 -0.02 18.55
N LEU A 261 17.15 1.24 18.45
CA LEU A 261 16.60 2.14 17.43
C LEU A 261 17.14 1.74 16.04
N ALA A 262 16.34 1.92 15.02
CA ALA A 262 16.70 1.59 13.65
C ALA A 262 18.04 2.24 13.25
N ARG A 263 18.93 1.45 12.66
CA ARG A 263 20.24 1.86 12.17
C ARG A 263 20.51 1.24 10.82
N THR A 264 20.68 2.06 9.83
CA THR A 264 20.98 1.63 8.47
C THR A 264 22.47 1.88 8.16
N ASP A 265 23.18 0.86 7.72
CA ASP A 265 24.54 0.98 7.18
C ASP A 265 24.50 1.00 5.65
N LEU A 266 25.26 1.90 5.04
CA LEU A 266 25.44 1.96 3.59
C LEU A 266 26.79 1.31 3.20
N TYR A 267 26.73 0.42 2.23
CA TYR A 267 27.87 -0.32 1.71
C TYR A 267 28.02 -0.15 0.20
N SER A 268 29.18 -0.51 -0.32
CA SER A 268 29.40 -0.78 -1.74
C SER A 268 30.11 -2.10 -1.95
N VAL A 269 29.79 -2.81 -3.03
CA VAL A 269 30.47 -4.03 -3.47
C VAL A 269 30.76 -3.94 -4.97
N THR A 270 31.96 -4.39 -5.40
CA THR A 270 32.29 -4.45 -6.83
C THR A 270 31.55 -5.59 -7.53
N VAL A 271 31.21 -5.43 -8.81
CA VAL A 271 30.53 -6.49 -9.59
C VAL A 271 31.41 -7.73 -9.79
N THR A 272 32.75 -7.58 -9.64
CA THR A 272 33.68 -8.70 -9.63
C THR A 272 33.67 -9.47 -8.32
N GLY A 273 32.95 -8.98 -7.30
CA GLY A 273 32.96 -9.54 -5.94
C GLY A 273 34.10 -9.01 -5.09
N GLY A 274 34.33 -9.60 -3.95
CA GLY A 274 35.29 -9.19 -2.94
C GLY A 274 34.57 -8.68 -1.67
N GLU A 275 35.36 -8.23 -0.69
CA GLU A 275 34.83 -7.74 0.56
C GLU A 275 34.05 -6.40 0.35
N PRO A 276 32.81 -6.29 0.83
CA PRO A 276 32.08 -5.04 0.78
C PRO A 276 32.76 -3.94 1.58
N SER A 277 32.75 -2.74 1.02
CA SER A 277 33.27 -1.53 1.70
C SER A 277 32.13 -0.78 2.35
N LYS A 278 32.18 -0.64 3.68
CA LYS A 278 31.25 0.22 4.43
C LYS A 278 31.57 1.69 4.14
N LEU A 279 30.55 2.44 3.75
CA LEU A 279 30.66 3.88 3.49
C LEU A 279 30.31 4.69 4.74
N THR A 280 29.16 4.40 5.35
CA THR A 280 28.72 5.12 6.55
C THR A 280 27.71 4.32 7.34
N SER A 281 27.46 4.77 8.59
CA SER A 281 26.33 4.35 9.42
C SER A 281 25.39 5.53 9.59
N PHE A 282 24.10 5.28 9.42
CA PHE A 282 23.04 6.23 9.78
C PHE A 282 22.46 5.82 11.13
N GLU A 283 22.40 6.74 12.09
CA GLU A 283 21.62 6.55 13.32
C GLU A 283 20.13 6.83 13.05
N MET A 284 19.60 6.27 11.94
CA MET A 284 18.23 6.43 11.47
C MET A 284 17.87 5.30 10.50
N GLY A 285 16.57 5.05 10.31
CA GLY A 285 16.09 4.23 9.21
C GLY A 285 16.15 5.02 7.91
N ALA A 286 16.98 4.58 6.97
CA ALA A 286 17.17 5.22 5.68
C ALA A 286 16.85 4.26 4.53
N GLY A 287 16.33 4.77 3.42
CA GLY A 287 15.99 3.99 2.24
C GLY A 287 15.77 4.86 1.00
N ALA A 288 15.28 4.25 -0.08
CA ALA A 288 15.02 4.94 -1.35
C ALA A 288 16.25 5.67 -1.92
N PHE A 289 17.40 5.02 -1.93
CA PHE A 289 18.67 5.60 -2.37
C PHE A 289 18.70 5.85 -3.88
N SER A 290 19.25 7.01 -4.28
CA SER A 290 19.43 7.41 -5.68
C SER A 290 20.76 8.13 -5.87
N VAL A 291 21.62 7.62 -6.77
CA VAL A 291 22.96 8.17 -7.04
C VAL A 291 22.88 9.35 -8.00
N SER A 292 23.61 10.45 -7.70
CA SER A 292 23.68 11.64 -8.53
C SER A 292 24.26 11.33 -9.94
N PRO A 293 23.98 12.18 -10.96
CA PRO A 293 24.47 11.96 -12.33
C PRO A 293 26.00 11.86 -12.44
N ASP A 294 26.72 12.61 -11.63
CA ASP A 294 28.20 12.58 -11.58
C ASP A 294 28.77 11.42 -10.74
N GLY A 295 27.91 10.61 -10.10
CA GLY A 295 28.30 9.49 -9.28
C GLY A 295 28.91 9.83 -7.92
N LYS A 296 28.91 11.11 -7.51
CA LYS A 296 29.60 11.55 -6.29
C LYS A 296 28.70 11.64 -5.06
N GLN A 297 27.40 11.79 -5.24
CA GLN A 297 26.44 11.94 -4.15
C GLN A 297 25.34 10.89 -4.22
N VAL A 298 24.68 10.69 -3.09
CA VAL A 298 23.46 9.88 -2.97
C VAL A 298 22.38 10.70 -2.28
N ALA A 299 21.17 10.68 -2.84
CA ALA A 299 19.96 11.16 -2.20
C ALA A 299 19.20 9.97 -1.60
N PHE A 300 18.51 10.18 -0.48
CA PHE A 300 17.73 9.15 0.19
C PHE A 300 16.64 9.76 1.08
N ILE A 301 15.69 8.93 1.49
CA ILE A 301 14.64 9.31 2.44
C ILE A 301 14.97 8.69 3.79
N ALA A 302 14.89 9.48 4.85
CA ALA A 302 15.11 9.01 6.20
C ALA A 302 14.32 9.80 7.23
N SER A 303 14.00 9.14 8.36
CA SER A 303 13.40 9.77 9.53
C SER A 303 14.35 9.70 10.72
N ALA A 304 14.53 10.81 11.43
CA ALA A 304 15.38 10.86 12.62
C ALA A 304 14.82 9.96 13.74
N THR A 305 15.68 9.13 14.35
CA THR A 305 15.30 8.23 15.46
C THR A 305 15.44 8.89 16.83
N LYS A 306 16.13 10.02 16.92
CA LYS A 306 16.34 10.79 18.16
C LYS A 306 15.89 12.23 17.97
N PRO A 307 15.22 12.82 18.99
CA PRO A 307 14.72 12.16 20.21
C PRO A 307 13.68 11.08 19.87
N VAL A 308 13.49 10.09 20.76
CA VAL A 308 12.49 9.04 20.57
C VAL A 308 11.09 9.67 20.53
N ARG A 309 10.37 9.41 19.45
CA ARG A 309 9.05 9.97 19.16
C ARG A 309 8.08 8.87 18.73
N SER A 310 6.78 9.13 18.86
CA SER A 310 5.77 8.27 18.22
C SER A 310 5.71 8.48 16.70
N TYR A 311 6.02 9.69 16.27
CA TYR A 311 6.13 10.07 14.86
C TYR A 311 7.40 10.87 14.61
N SER A 312 8.19 10.45 13.64
CA SER A 312 9.30 11.20 13.07
C SER A 312 9.05 11.36 11.58
N GLN A 313 8.90 12.60 11.15
CA GLN A 313 8.62 12.95 9.75
C GLN A 313 9.73 12.42 8.83
N PRO A 314 9.38 11.79 7.70
CA PRO A 314 10.36 11.46 6.66
C PRO A 314 10.83 12.71 5.93
N ASP A 315 12.15 12.84 5.78
CA ASP A 315 12.84 13.93 5.12
C ASP A 315 13.66 13.47 3.92
N LEU A 316 14.00 14.39 3.02
CA LEU A 316 14.94 14.18 1.93
C LEU A 316 16.35 14.56 2.37
N TRP A 317 17.27 13.64 2.20
CA TRP A 317 18.68 13.78 2.60
C TRP A 317 19.60 13.59 1.40
N VAL A 318 20.77 14.22 1.46
CA VAL A 318 21.89 14.00 0.53
C VAL A 318 23.19 13.79 1.28
N MET A 319 24.10 13.03 0.67
CA MET A 319 25.40 12.73 1.23
C MET A 319 26.42 12.45 0.11
N ASP A 320 27.69 12.80 0.32
CA ASP A 320 28.77 12.41 -0.59
C ASP A 320 29.05 10.90 -0.49
N LEU A 321 29.33 10.23 -1.61
CA LEU A 321 29.67 8.81 -1.68
C LEU A 321 31.15 8.56 -1.33
N THR A 322 31.60 9.11 -0.21
CA THR A 322 32.92 8.93 0.35
C THR A 322 32.85 8.34 1.76
N PRO A 323 33.87 7.59 2.21
CA PRO A 323 33.87 7.02 3.55
C PRO A 323 33.66 8.09 4.64
N ASN A 324 32.82 7.78 5.62
CA ASN A 324 32.47 8.63 6.76
C ASN A 324 31.84 10.00 6.42
N ALA A 325 31.31 10.17 5.20
CA ALA A 325 30.56 11.37 4.84
C ALA A 325 29.34 11.54 5.75
N LYS A 326 29.02 12.78 6.08
CA LYS A 326 27.86 13.11 6.91
C LYS A 326 26.65 13.44 6.04
N PRO A 327 25.48 12.89 6.32
CA PRO A 327 24.27 13.24 5.62
C PRO A 327 23.82 14.66 5.97
N ARG A 328 23.24 15.36 4.99
CA ARG A 328 22.63 16.67 5.13
C ARG A 328 21.13 16.57 4.83
N ASN A 329 20.28 17.01 5.76
CA ASN A 329 18.85 17.12 5.56
C ASN A 329 18.55 18.32 4.64
N LEU A 330 17.87 18.08 3.52
CA LEU A 330 17.48 19.13 2.58
C LEU A 330 16.15 19.78 2.94
N THR A 331 15.31 19.11 3.68
CA THR A 331 13.91 19.50 3.90
C THR A 331 13.64 20.05 5.30
N THR A 332 14.68 20.41 6.06
CA THR A 332 14.55 20.95 7.43
C THR A 332 13.57 22.14 7.52
N ALA A 333 13.47 22.97 6.47
CA ALA A 333 12.56 24.11 6.41
C ALA A 333 11.17 23.76 5.80
N PHE A 334 10.98 22.52 5.37
CA PHE A 334 9.74 22.03 4.77
C PHE A 334 9.06 21.04 5.72
N ASP A 335 8.18 21.55 6.56
CA ASP A 335 7.53 20.77 7.62
C ASP A 335 6.31 19.99 7.09
N PHE A 336 6.52 19.13 6.06
CA PHE A 336 5.54 18.20 5.53
C PHE A 336 6.22 16.90 5.06
N ASP A 337 5.44 15.83 4.93
CA ASP A 337 5.95 14.48 4.69
C ASP A 337 6.53 14.31 3.28
N ILE A 338 7.82 13.99 3.19
CA ILE A 338 8.50 13.60 1.96
C ILE A 338 8.23 12.10 1.67
N ALA A 339 8.01 11.78 0.41
CA ALA A 339 7.74 10.42 -0.08
C ALA A 339 6.56 9.71 0.61
N SER A 340 5.73 10.43 1.35
CA SER A 340 4.51 9.94 1.98
C SER A 340 3.34 9.96 1.00
N GLY A 341 2.35 9.13 1.26
CA GLY A 341 1.12 9.03 0.48
C GLY A 341 -0.13 9.19 1.33
N LEU A 342 -1.28 9.14 0.66
CA LEU A 342 -2.59 9.15 1.29
C LEU A 342 -3.10 7.73 1.50
N THR A 343 -3.88 7.53 2.55
CA THR A 343 -4.51 6.25 2.86
C THR A 343 -5.78 6.07 2.04
N GLY A 344 -5.88 4.95 1.32
CA GLY A 344 -7.07 4.51 0.60
C GLY A 344 -7.13 2.98 0.59
N ASP A 345 -8.26 2.43 0.17
CA ASP A 345 -8.48 0.98 0.11
C ASP A 345 -8.16 0.37 -1.27
N ASN A 346 -7.72 1.17 -2.24
CA ASN A 346 -7.49 0.75 -3.63
C ASN A 346 -6.04 0.90 -4.11
N VAL A 347 -5.09 0.39 -3.32
CA VAL A 347 -3.72 0.15 -3.77
C VAL A 347 -3.71 -1.05 -4.71
N ALA A 348 -2.86 -1.03 -5.76
CA ALA A 348 -2.74 -2.14 -6.71
C ALA A 348 -2.23 -3.41 -6.01
N PRO A 349 -3.07 -4.44 -5.81
CA PRO A 349 -2.62 -5.68 -5.17
C PRO A 349 -1.54 -6.34 -6.03
N ARG A 350 -0.40 -6.76 -5.45
CA ARG A 350 0.74 -7.32 -6.17
C ARG A 350 1.35 -6.40 -7.24
N GLY A 351 0.97 -5.12 -7.28
CA GLY A 351 1.42 -4.19 -8.32
C GLY A 351 2.93 -3.88 -8.25
N GLY A 352 3.49 -3.88 -7.06
CA GLY A 352 4.90 -3.54 -6.84
C GLY A 352 5.25 -2.07 -7.14
N GLY A 353 6.53 -1.78 -7.13
CA GLY A 353 7.09 -0.47 -7.48
C GLY A 353 7.09 0.54 -6.33
N GLY A 354 8.25 1.12 -6.04
CA GLY A 354 8.43 2.23 -5.11
C GLY A 354 8.93 3.47 -5.85
N ASN A 355 8.83 4.63 -5.21
CA ASN A 355 9.36 5.89 -5.72
C ASN A 355 10.78 6.13 -5.20
N LEU A 356 11.67 6.60 -6.05
CA LEU A 356 13.00 7.05 -5.68
C LEU A 356 13.13 8.55 -5.97
N PRO A 357 13.97 9.30 -5.23
CA PRO A 357 14.35 10.65 -5.62
C PRO A 357 14.98 10.65 -7.02
N VAL A 358 14.59 11.58 -7.87
CA VAL A 358 15.09 11.72 -9.24
C VAL A 358 15.99 12.94 -9.31
N TRP A 359 17.24 12.78 -9.70
CA TRP A 359 18.19 13.86 -9.91
C TRP A 359 17.97 14.55 -11.27
N SER A 360 18.10 15.88 -11.32
CA SER A 360 18.32 16.59 -12.57
C SER A 360 19.72 16.25 -13.12
N PRO A 361 19.97 16.34 -14.44
CA PRO A 361 21.25 16.00 -15.06
C PRO A 361 22.45 16.79 -14.53
N ASP A 362 22.22 18.03 -14.11
CA ASP A 362 23.22 18.91 -13.53
C ASP A 362 23.46 18.69 -12.02
N GLY A 363 22.71 17.76 -11.41
CA GLY A 363 22.79 17.44 -9.99
C GLY A 363 22.28 18.52 -9.04
N ARG A 364 21.63 19.59 -9.54
CA ARG A 364 21.19 20.72 -8.72
C ARG A 364 19.78 20.61 -8.18
N THR A 365 18.97 19.71 -8.74
CA THR A 365 17.58 19.54 -8.37
C THR A 365 17.27 18.07 -8.09
N LEU A 366 16.46 17.82 -7.07
CA LEU A 366 15.88 16.52 -6.75
C LEU A 366 14.36 16.59 -6.87
N TYR A 367 13.78 15.69 -7.65
CA TYR A 367 12.34 15.52 -7.76
C TYR A 367 11.89 14.39 -6.84
N VAL A 368 10.94 14.68 -5.96
CA VAL A 368 10.41 13.71 -5.00
C VAL A 368 8.94 13.99 -4.69
N GLY A 369 8.16 12.93 -4.43
CA GLY A 369 6.79 13.06 -3.95
C GLY A 369 6.75 13.65 -2.55
N TYR A 370 5.73 14.44 -2.26
CA TYR A 370 5.43 14.93 -0.92
C TYR A 370 3.93 14.91 -0.66
N ALA A 371 3.55 14.84 0.60
CA ALA A 371 2.16 14.90 1.01
C ALA A 371 1.92 16.07 1.96
N LYS A 372 0.87 16.85 1.66
CA LYS A 372 0.50 18.05 2.40
C LYS A 372 -1.02 18.21 2.42
N GLU A 373 -1.60 18.29 3.62
CA GLU A 373 -3.00 18.62 3.84
C GLU A 373 -3.96 17.80 2.95
N GLY A 374 -3.81 16.46 3.00
CA GLY A 374 -4.63 15.52 2.25
C GLY A 374 -4.44 15.51 0.73
N LYS A 375 -3.33 16.01 0.24
CA LYS A 375 -2.91 16.01 -1.18
C LYS A 375 -1.53 15.39 -1.28
N ALA A 376 -1.28 14.58 -2.33
CA ALA A 376 0.04 14.07 -2.62
C ALA A 376 0.48 14.52 -4.02
N ASN A 377 1.56 15.29 -4.07
CA ASN A 377 2.07 15.92 -5.27
C ASN A 377 3.55 15.59 -5.52
N LEU A 378 4.06 15.89 -6.70
CA LEU A 378 5.47 15.85 -7.03
C LEU A 378 6.07 17.25 -6.85
N GLY A 379 7.16 17.33 -6.13
CA GLY A 379 7.94 18.56 -5.93
C GLY A 379 9.34 18.44 -6.48
N SER A 380 9.97 19.60 -6.70
CA SER A 380 11.40 19.72 -6.98
C SER A 380 12.09 20.50 -5.87
N PHE A 381 13.18 19.95 -5.35
CA PHE A 381 13.97 20.55 -4.28
C PHE A 381 15.34 20.96 -4.81
N ASP A 382 15.71 22.22 -4.62
CA ASP A 382 17.05 22.71 -4.91
C ASP A 382 18.06 22.08 -3.94
N VAL A 383 19.07 21.41 -4.46
CA VAL A 383 20.02 20.62 -3.66
C VAL A 383 20.87 21.51 -2.75
N ALA A 384 21.15 22.74 -3.12
CA ALA A 384 21.96 23.65 -2.30
C ALA A 384 21.16 24.26 -1.14
N THR A 385 19.91 24.65 -1.39
CA THR A 385 19.09 25.45 -0.46
C THR A 385 17.94 24.67 0.20
N GLY A 386 17.56 23.52 -0.34
CA GLY A 386 16.37 22.75 0.10
C GLY A 386 15.03 23.39 -0.28
N ARG A 387 15.04 24.47 -1.09
CA ARG A 387 13.79 25.15 -1.48
C ARG A 387 12.93 24.29 -2.38
N LEU A 388 11.66 24.14 -2.00
CA LEU A 388 10.62 23.48 -2.80
C LEU A 388 10.14 24.38 -3.94
N SER A 389 9.92 23.78 -5.11
CA SER A 389 9.07 24.30 -6.19
C SER A 389 8.12 23.19 -6.64
N ASP A 390 6.84 23.50 -6.79
CA ASP A 390 5.84 22.51 -7.18
C ASP A 390 6.04 22.06 -8.63
N VAL A 391 6.06 20.76 -8.84
CA VAL A 391 6.07 20.12 -10.17
C VAL A 391 4.63 19.80 -10.61
N THR A 392 3.82 19.34 -9.66
CA THR A 392 2.38 19.18 -9.83
C THR A 392 1.64 19.92 -8.71
N THR A 393 0.43 20.37 -9.01
CA THR A 393 -0.50 20.93 -8.04
C THR A 393 -1.88 20.39 -8.32
N GLY A 394 -2.64 20.02 -7.29
CA GLY A 394 -3.99 19.54 -7.49
C GLY A 394 -4.56 18.77 -6.30
N ASN A 395 -5.88 18.61 -6.32
CA ASN A 395 -6.62 17.79 -5.38
C ASN A 395 -6.60 16.33 -5.84
N HIS A 396 -5.44 15.68 -5.68
CA HIS A 396 -5.20 14.31 -6.12
C HIS A 396 -4.08 13.66 -5.32
N ALA A 397 -3.84 12.38 -5.59
CA ALA A 397 -2.68 11.65 -5.12
C ALA A 397 -1.80 11.22 -6.30
N VAL A 398 -0.58 11.77 -6.40
CA VAL A 398 0.49 11.21 -7.21
C VAL A 398 1.04 9.99 -6.48
N VAL A 399 0.57 8.80 -6.88
CA VAL A 399 0.89 7.52 -6.23
C VAL A 399 2.27 7.03 -6.65
N ASN A 400 2.63 7.25 -7.92
CA ASN A 400 3.91 6.85 -8.47
C ASN A 400 4.36 7.84 -9.55
N TYR A 401 5.68 7.96 -9.74
CA TYR A 401 6.27 8.79 -10.79
C TYR A 401 7.55 8.16 -11.33
N ARG A 402 7.84 8.39 -12.62
CA ARG A 402 9.10 8.06 -13.28
C ARG A 402 9.46 9.22 -14.20
N ALA A 403 10.75 9.46 -14.36
CA ALA A 403 11.27 10.50 -15.25
C ALA A 403 12.07 9.90 -16.40
N LEU A 404 12.21 10.66 -17.48
CA LEU A 404 13.27 10.42 -18.47
C LEU A 404 14.65 10.57 -17.80
N PRO A 405 15.70 9.98 -18.39
CA PRO A 405 17.06 10.11 -17.84
C PRO A 405 17.55 11.56 -17.68
N ASP A 406 17.03 12.47 -18.49
CA ASP A 406 17.32 13.91 -18.41
C ASP A 406 16.38 14.70 -17.46
N ALA A 407 15.49 13.99 -16.77
CA ALA A 407 14.49 14.54 -15.87
C ALA A 407 13.62 15.70 -16.47
N SER A 408 13.56 15.81 -17.80
CA SER A 408 12.79 16.85 -18.49
C SER A 408 11.29 16.55 -18.51
N LYS A 409 10.90 15.28 -18.46
CA LYS A 409 9.52 14.81 -18.60
C LYS A 409 9.26 13.66 -17.62
N PHE A 410 7.99 13.50 -17.24
CA PHE A 410 7.58 12.50 -16.26
C PHE A 410 6.34 11.73 -16.72
N VAL A 411 6.25 10.48 -16.30
CA VAL A 411 5.01 9.74 -16.20
C VAL A 411 4.59 9.68 -14.75
N LEU A 412 3.32 9.95 -14.49
CA LEU A 412 2.72 9.98 -13.14
C LEU A 412 1.57 8.98 -13.09
N LEU A 413 1.46 8.23 -12.01
CA LEU A 413 0.24 7.50 -11.65
C LEU A 413 -0.56 8.38 -10.70
N ILE A 414 -1.73 8.86 -11.15
CA ILE A 414 -2.57 9.77 -10.36
C ILE A 414 -3.91 9.10 -10.06
N SER A 415 -4.30 9.12 -8.78
CA SER A 415 -5.62 8.76 -8.28
C SER A 415 -6.35 10.02 -7.81
N THR A 416 -7.69 10.02 -7.93
CA THR A 416 -8.59 11.07 -7.42
C THR A 416 -9.75 10.41 -6.69
N PRO A 417 -10.60 11.13 -5.94
CA PRO A 417 -11.74 10.52 -5.25
C PRO A 417 -12.71 9.73 -6.15
N THR A 418 -12.70 10.00 -7.47
CA THR A 418 -13.57 9.35 -8.45
C THR A 418 -12.81 8.49 -9.47
N ARG A 419 -11.51 8.26 -9.28
CA ARG A 419 -10.65 7.44 -10.17
C ARG A 419 -9.66 6.61 -9.37
N VAL A 420 -9.65 5.31 -9.60
CA VAL A 420 -8.71 4.37 -8.94
C VAL A 420 -7.24 4.75 -9.21
N GLY A 421 -6.92 5.10 -10.44
CA GLY A 421 -5.60 5.55 -10.86
C GLY A 421 -5.38 5.30 -12.35
N ASP A 422 -4.82 6.29 -13.02
CA ASP A 422 -4.40 6.24 -14.42
C ASP A 422 -3.03 6.86 -14.61
N LEU A 423 -2.35 6.54 -15.72
CA LEU A 423 -1.08 7.14 -16.10
C LEU A 423 -1.32 8.49 -16.76
N TYR A 424 -0.47 9.44 -16.40
CA TYR A 424 -0.45 10.79 -16.96
C TYR A 424 0.95 11.15 -17.42
N TRP A 425 1.03 11.88 -18.51
CA TRP A 425 2.27 12.43 -19.04
C TRP A 425 2.42 13.88 -18.64
N LEU A 426 3.61 14.25 -18.17
CA LEU A 426 3.98 15.60 -17.83
C LEU A 426 5.14 16.06 -18.75
N ASP A 427 4.84 16.95 -19.68
CA ASP A 427 5.80 17.43 -20.69
C ASP A 427 6.95 18.24 -20.10
N LYS A 428 6.73 18.89 -18.95
CA LYS A 428 7.73 19.63 -18.19
C LYS A 428 7.21 19.90 -16.77
N PRO A 429 8.08 20.14 -15.80
CA PRO A 429 7.68 20.57 -14.46
C PRO A 429 6.74 21.79 -14.49
N GLY A 430 5.67 21.75 -13.70
CA GLY A 430 4.66 22.82 -13.64
C GLY A 430 3.63 22.85 -14.77
N ALA A 431 3.72 21.96 -15.77
CA ALA A 431 2.68 21.81 -16.78
C ALA A 431 1.48 21.01 -16.22
N GLN A 432 0.34 21.10 -16.92
CA GLN A 432 -0.81 20.23 -16.58
C GLN A 432 -0.56 18.80 -17.08
N PRO A 433 -0.68 17.78 -16.23
CA PRO A 433 -0.54 16.39 -16.64
C PRO A 433 -1.61 15.99 -17.67
N LYS A 434 -1.19 15.33 -18.76
CA LYS A 434 -2.08 14.79 -19.80
C LYS A 434 -2.36 13.32 -19.54
N GLN A 435 -3.62 12.94 -19.47
CA GLN A 435 -4.02 11.54 -19.23
C GLN A 435 -3.60 10.65 -20.41
N LEU A 436 -2.88 9.55 -20.12
CA LEU A 436 -2.43 8.56 -21.08
C LEU A 436 -3.35 7.33 -21.10
N THR A 437 -3.74 6.82 -19.94
CA THR A 437 -4.57 5.63 -19.84
C THR A 437 -5.98 5.95 -19.34
N ARG A 438 -6.94 5.06 -19.67
CA ARG A 438 -8.35 5.18 -19.27
C ARG A 438 -8.90 3.79 -18.93
N LEU A 439 -8.15 3.02 -18.13
CA LEU A 439 -8.44 1.58 -17.96
C LEU A 439 -9.78 1.30 -17.28
N ASN A 440 -10.26 2.21 -16.45
CA ASN A 440 -11.54 2.09 -15.75
C ASN A 440 -12.64 3.04 -16.30
N GLU A 441 -12.35 3.89 -17.29
CA GLU A 441 -13.25 4.99 -17.69
C GLU A 441 -14.60 4.48 -18.22
N GLU A 442 -14.61 3.48 -19.09
CA GLU A 442 -15.86 2.90 -19.61
C GLU A 442 -16.74 2.37 -18.48
N PHE A 443 -16.16 1.67 -17.51
CA PHE A 443 -16.87 1.13 -16.38
C PHE A 443 -17.37 2.25 -15.44
N PHE A 444 -16.51 3.17 -15.05
CA PHE A 444 -16.83 4.25 -14.11
C PHE A 444 -17.79 5.29 -14.70
N SER A 445 -17.81 5.46 -16.03
CA SER A 445 -18.77 6.34 -16.70
C SER A 445 -20.24 5.93 -16.47
N LYS A 446 -20.48 4.67 -16.12
CA LYS A 446 -21.79 4.07 -15.84
C LYS A 446 -22.19 4.18 -14.36
N LEU A 447 -21.30 4.74 -13.51
CA LEU A 447 -21.51 4.84 -12.06
C LEU A 447 -21.79 6.27 -11.60
N ASN A 448 -22.67 6.41 -10.61
CA ASN A 448 -22.86 7.65 -9.85
C ASN A 448 -21.80 7.71 -8.74
N LEU A 449 -20.65 8.31 -9.05
CA LEU A 449 -19.61 8.60 -8.07
C LEU A 449 -19.73 10.06 -7.63
N THR A 450 -19.39 10.35 -6.37
CA THR A 450 -19.47 11.70 -5.82
C THR A 450 -18.09 12.19 -5.39
N GLU A 451 -17.85 13.49 -5.56
CA GLU A 451 -16.64 14.15 -5.02
C GLU A 451 -16.87 14.49 -3.55
N PRO A 452 -15.87 14.34 -2.68
CA PRO A 452 -15.99 14.73 -1.29
C PRO A 452 -15.93 16.25 -1.12
N GLU A 453 -16.63 16.75 -0.11
CA GLU A 453 -16.50 18.11 0.37
C GLU A 453 -15.39 18.19 1.41
N GLU A 454 -14.38 19.03 1.18
CA GLU A 454 -13.32 19.35 2.17
C GLU A 454 -13.84 20.39 3.16
N ILE A 455 -13.64 20.16 4.44
CA ILE A 455 -14.03 21.04 5.53
C ILE A 455 -12.87 21.20 6.52
N TRP A 456 -12.66 22.43 6.96
CA TRP A 456 -11.81 22.74 8.11
C TRP A 456 -12.68 23.24 9.27
N HIS A 457 -12.53 22.65 10.44
CA HIS A 457 -13.23 23.12 11.65
C HIS A 457 -12.24 23.29 12.80
N ASN A 458 -12.65 24.01 13.84
CA ASN A 458 -11.89 24.15 15.06
C ASN A 458 -12.23 23.00 16.02
N SER A 459 -11.22 22.38 16.60
CA SER A 459 -11.38 21.45 17.70
C SER A 459 -11.58 22.18 19.03
N PHE A 460 -11.73 21.44 20.13
CA PHE A 460 -12.00 21.92 21.49
C PHE A 460 -10.98 22.95 22.02
N ASP A 461 -9.73 22.91 21.51
CA ASP A 461 -8.62 23.78 21.87
C ASP A 461 -8.30 24.83 20.78
N GLY A 462 -9.16 24.98 19.78
CA GLY A 462 -8.98 25.89 18.65
C GLY A 462 -8.05 25.37 17.54
N LYS A 463 -7.48 24.16 17.67
CA LYS A 463 -6.67 23.54 16.62
C LYS A 463 -7.53 23.21 15.42
N LYS A 464 -7.02 23.55 14.21
CA LYS A 464 -7.74 23.30 12.96
C LYS A 464 -7.59 21.83 12.55
N ILE A 465 -8.72 21.19 12.28
CA ILE A 465 -8.82 19.81 11.83
C ILE A 465 -9.46 19.79 10.44
N GLN A 466 -8.80 19.08 9.51
CA GLN A 466 -9.30 18.86 8.16
C GLN A 466 -10.12 17.58 8.12
N VAL A 467 -11.26 17.64 7.48
CA VAL A 467 -12.16 16.50 7.29
C VAL A 467 -12.72 16.50 5.88
N TRP A 468 -13.10 15.34 5.40
CA TRP A 468 -13.85 15.18 4.16
C TRP A 468 -15.22 14.59 4.44
N VAL A 469 -16.18 14.98 3.63
CA VAL A 469 -17.57 14.52 3.70
C VAL A 469 -17.99 13.95 2.36
N GLN A 470 -18.17 12.64 2.29
CA GLN A 470 -18.73 11.96 1.13
C GLN A 470 -20.25 11.93 1.26
N LYS A 471 -20.95 12.56 0.34
CA LYS A 471 -22.42 12.63 0.33
C LYS A 471 -23.02 11.60 -0.63
N PRO A 472 -24.27 11.14 -0.39
CA PRO A 472 -25.00 10.32 -1.35
C PRO A 472 -25.10 10.97 -2.73
N PRO A 473 -25.17 10.19 -3.84
CA PRO A 473 -25.29 10.75 -5.20
C PRO A 473 -26.50 11.70 -5.40
N ASP A 474 -27.59 11.44 -4.71
CA ASP A 474 -28.87 12.21 -4.75
C ASP A 474 -29.08 13.01 -3.46
N PHE A 475 -28.00 13.56 -2.92
CA PHE A 475 -28.02 14.36 -1.70
C PHE A 475 -28.92 15.59 -1.83
N ASP A 476 -29.87 15.73 -0.88
CA ASP A 476 -30.76 16.88 -0.74
C ASP A 476 -30.51 17.54 0.62
N PRO A 477 -30.02 18.78 0.69
CA PRO A 477 -29.71 19.45 1.96
C PRO A 477 -30.91 19.65 2.88
N ASN A 478 -32.14 19.49 2.37
CA ASN A 478 -33.38 19.61 3.17
C ASN A 478 -33.80 18.31 3.85
N LYS A 479 -33.09 17.19 3.56
CA LYS A 479 -33.31 15.89 4.18
C LYS A 479 -32.34 15.63 5.31
N LYS A 480 -32.71 14.70 6.19
CA LYS A 480 -31.85 14.19 7.26
C LYS A 480 -31.24 12.84 6.84
N TYR A 481 -29.94 12.71 7.02
CA TYR A 481 -29.19 11.51 6.65
C TYR A 481 -28.54 10.85 7.86
N PRO A 482 -28.40 9.53 7.86
CA PRO A 482 -27.53 8.85 8.81
C PRO A 482 -26.06 9.20 8.53
N LEU A 483 -25.24 9.30 9.59
CA LEU A 483 -23.83 9.61 9.51
C LEU A 483 -22.98 8.38 9.86
N ILE A 484 -21.96 8.10 9.06
CA ILE A 484 -20.86 7.20 9.40
C ILE A 484 -19.62 8.05 9.67
N LEU A 485 -19.09 8.02 10.88
CA LEU A 485 -17.74 8.45 11.19
C LEU A 485 -16.78 7.32 10.86
N ASN A 486 -15.95 7.50 9.83
CA ASN A 486 -14.91 6.52 9.43
C ASN A 486 -13.53 7.05 9.84
N ILE A 487 -12.84 6.29 10.69
CA ILE A 487 -11.58 6.71 11.32
C ILE A 487 -10.43 5.93 10.69
N HIS A 488 -9.42 6.64 10.15
CA HIS A 488 -8.25 5.97 9.58
C HIS A 488 -7.40 5.25 10.65
N GLY A 489 -6.66 4.24 10.18
CA GLY A 489 -5.65 3.56 10.98
C GLY A 489 -4.38 4.40 11.14
N GLY A 490 -3.37 3.82 11.67
CA GLY A 490 -2.12 4.45 12.01
C GLY A 490 -1.90 4.47 13.51
N PRO A 491 -1.91 5.64 14.15
CA PRO A 491 -2.56 6.93 13.84
C PRO A 491 -1.82 7.81 12.83
N HIS A 492 -0.54 7.56 12.61
CA HIS A 492 0.30 8.30 11.67
C HIS A 492 -0.02 7.86 10.22
N ALA A 493 -1.12 8.36 9.71
CA ALA A 493 -1.64 8.21 8.37
C ALA A 493 -2.50 9.44 8.02
N ALA A 494 -2.97 9.59 6.79
CA ALA A 494 -3.88 10.66 6.43
C ALA A 494 -4.84 10.21 5.33
N TYR A 495 -6.11 10.56 5.47
CA TYR A 495 -7.08 10.60 4.38
C TYR A 495 -6.84 11.82 3.48
N GLY A 496 -7.44 11.80 2.29
CA GLY A 496 -7.35 12.92 1.36
C GLY A 496 -7.96 12.63 0.00
N TYR A 497 -7.45 13.28 -1.01
CA TYR A 497 -7.95 13.20 -2.38
C TYR A 497 -7.44 11.97 -3.13
N ILE A 498 -7.88 10.78 -2.72
CA ILE A 498 -7.61 9.49 -3.34
C ILE A 498 -8.91 8.70 -3.47
N PHE A 499 -8.99 7.76 -4.41
CA PHE A 499 -10.15 6.88 -4.54
C PHE A 499 -10.26 5.94 -3.35
N ASP A 500 -11.46 5.87 -2.77
CA ASP A 500 -11.82 4.91 -1.74
C ASP A 500 -13.17 4.27 -2.05
N HIS A 501 -13.17 2.96 -2.28
CA HIS A 501 -14.38 2.21 -2.63
C HIS A 501 -15.36 2.13 -1.46
N GLU A 502 -14.84 2.00 -0.26
CA GLU A 502 -15.65 1.93 0.97
C GLU A 502 -16.51 3.20 1.14
N PHE A 503 -15.90 4.38 0.94
CA PHE A 503 -16.63 5.65 1.08
C PHE A 503 -17.67 5.86 -0.01
N GLN A 504 -17.30 5.57 -1.26
CA GLN A 504 -18.24 5.64 -2.39
C GLN A 504 -19.43 4.68 -2.20
N TRP A 505 -19.15 3.45 -1.72
CA TRP A 505 -20.17 2.46 -1.44
C TRP A 505 -21.09 2.87 -0.29
N MET A 506 -20.55 3.32 0.83
CA MET A 506 -21.34 3.81 1.97
C MET A 506 -22.23 4.99 1.55
N ALA A 507 -21.70 5.94 0.77
CA ALA A 507 -22.46 7.05 0.24
C ALA A 507 -23.58 6.60 -0.72
N ALA A 508 -23.30 5.64 -1.61
CA ALA A 508 -24.27 5.04 -2.52
C ALA A 508 -25.41 4.32 -1.80
N LYS A 509 -25.17 3.87 -0.56
CA LYS A 509 -26.19 3.28 0.34
C LYS A 509 -27.02 4.33 1.10
N GLY A 510 -26.79 5.62 0.88
CA GLY A 510 -27.55 6.71 1.48
C GLY A 510 -27.00 7.24 2.80
N TYR A 511 -25.77 6.87 3.18
CA TYR A 511 -25.09 7.42 4.34
C TYR A 511 -24.27 8.66 3.96
N VAL A 512 -24.21 9.65 4.82
CA VAL A 512 -23.16 10.67 4.77
C VAL A 512 -21.93 10.09 5.50
N VAL A 513 -20.77 10.12 4.86
CA VAL A 513 -19.53 9.57 5.43
C VAL A 513 -18.60 10.71 5.79
N LEU A 514 -18.24 10.82 7.05
CA LEU A 514 -17.26 11.75 7.59
C LEU A 514 -15.94 11.00 7.81
N TYR A 515 -14.86 11.45 7.19
CA TYR A 515 -13.53 10.87 7.36
C TYR A 515 -12.49 11.96 7.66
N PRO A 516 -12.21 12.16 8.98
CA PRO A 516 -11.34 13.21 9.48
C PRO A 516 -9.87 12.81 9.53
N ASN A 517 -8.99 13.81 9.56
CA ASN A 517 -7.59 13.69 9.96
C ASN A 517 -7.40 14.36 11.34
N PRO A 518 -7.61 13.62 12.45
CA PRO A 518 -7.40 14.15 13.78
C PRO A 518 -5.91 14.41 14.04
N ARG A 519 -5.59 15.12 15.15
CA ARG A 519 -4.20 15.22 15.61
C ARG A 519 -3.53 13.86 15.67
N GLY A 520 -2.26 13.79 15.30
CA GLY A 520 -1.52 12.54 15.09
C GLY A 520 -1.47 12.10 13.63
N SER A 521 -2.33 12.64 12.75
CA SER A 521 -2.27 12.37 11.31
C SER A 521 -1.00 12.91 10.69
N THR A 522 -0.54 12.24 9.61
CA THR A 522 0.55 12.72 8.75
C THR A 522 0.06 13.84 7.84
N THR A 523 0.95 14.46 7.09
CA THR A 523 0.70 15.54 6.12
C THR A 523 0.40 16.93 6.71
N TYR A 524 0.57 17.11 8.03
CA TYR A 524 0.34 18.37 8.75
C TYR A 524 1.57 18.84 9.54
N GLY A 525 2.74 18.26 9.29
CA GLY A 525 4.00 18.59 9.93
C GLY A 525 4.34 17.75 11.16
N GLN A 526 5.59 17.87 11.58
CA GLN A 526 6.19 17.07 12.66
C GLN A 526 5.45 17.23 13.99
N GLU A 527 5.09 18.45 14.38
CA GLU A 527 4.43 18.69 15.64
C GLU A 527 3.02 18.08 15.66
N PHE A 528 2.24 18.27 14.62
CA PHE A 528 0.88 17.75 14.52
C PHE A 528 0.86 16.21 14.53
N GLY A 529 1.81 15.58 13.84
CA GLY A 529 1.96 14.12 13.83
C GLY A 529 2.35 13.58 15.23
N ASN A 530 3.29 14.21 15.90
CA ASN A 530 3.82 13.71 17.18
C ASN A 530 3.03 14.16 18.43
N ILE A 531 2.05 15.06 18.31
CA ILE A 531 1.31 15.64 19.46
C ILE A 531 0.60 14.60 20.32
N ILE A 532 0.34 13.43 19.76
CA ILE A 532 -0.33 12.31 20.45
C ILE A 532 0.63 11.40 21.21
N GLN A 533 1.93 11.67 21.18
CA GLN A 533 2.90 10.87 21.94
C GLN A 533 2.51 10.82 23.41
N HIS A 534 2.46 9.61 23.98
CA HIS A 534 1.99 9.32 25.34
C HIS A 534 0.54 9.77 25.64
N ASN A 535 -0.26 10.13 24.62
CA ASN A 535 -1.66 10.56 24.74
C ASN A 535 -2.56 10.00 23.61
N TYR A 536 -2.42 8.70 23.31
CA TYR A 536 -3.21 8.00 22.29
C TYR A 536 -3.79 6.67 22.84
N PRO A 537 -5.12 6.49 22.82
CA PRO A 537 -6.20 7.46 22.56
C PRO A 537 -6.22 8.60 23.58
N GLY A 538 -6.62 9.78 23.14
CA GLY A 538 -6.65 10.97 23.98
C GLY A 538 -7.42 12.13 23.35
N ASP A 539 -6.72 13.22 23.08
CA ASP A 539 -7.33 14.43 22.50
C ASP A 539 -7.73 14.27 21.02
N ASP A 540 -7.18 13.29 20.33
CA ASP A 540 -7.60 12.85 19.00
C ASP A 540 -9.08 12.46 18.95
N TYR A 541 -9.60 11.79 19.98
CA TYR A 541 -11.02 11.51 20.14
C TYR A 541 -11.87 12.80 20.15
N LYS A 542 -11.39 13.86 20.79
CA LYS A 542 -12.12 15.14 20.85
C LYS A 542 -12.20 15.83 19.50
N ASP A 543 -11.13 15.68 18.65
CA ASP A 543 -11.15 16.14 17.27
C ASP A 543 -12.22 15.43 16.45
N LEU A 544 -12.36 14.12 16.63
CA LEU A 544 -13.39 13.31 15.96
C LEU A 544 -14.79 13.77 16.35
N MET A 545 -15.03 14.00 17.64
CA MET A 545 -16.35 14.46 18.12
C MET A 545 -16.66 15.86 17.65
N ALA A 546 -15.69 16.77 17.59
CA ALA A 546 -15.88 18.11 17.01
C ALA A 546 -16.27 18.07 15.54
N GLY A 547 -15.70 17.12 14.77
CA GLY A 547 -16.11 16.88 13.36
C GLY A 547 -17.55 16.40 13.24
N VAL A 548 -17.98 15.48 14.12
CA VAL A 548 -19.39 15.03 14.17
C VAL A 548 -20.33 16.19 14.51
N ASP A 549 -19.98 17.01 15.52
CA ASP A 549 -20.76 18.16 15.94
C ASP A 549 -20.87 19.21 14.84
N GLU A 550 -19.79 19.45 14.07
CA GLU A 550 -19.82 20.34 12.90
C GLU A 550 -20.83 19.89 11.85
N LEU A 551 -20.89 18.58 11.55
CA LEU A 551 -21.86 18.07 10.56
C LEU A 551 -23.30 18.12 11.07
N ILE A 552 -23.53 17.86 12.35
CA ILE A 552 -24.86 18.01 12.98
C ILE A 552 -25.30 19.47 12.88
N ARG A 553 -24.43 20.43 13.18
CA ARG A 553 -24.68 21.86 13.10
C ARG A 553 -25.08 22.33 11.69
N ARG A 554 -24.60 21.65 10.64
CA ARG A 554 -24.97 21.91 9.24
C ARG A 554 -26.42 21.53 8.91
N GLY A 555 -27.07 20.81 9.77
CA GLY A 555 -28.52 20.64 9.73
C GLY A 555 -29.04 19.47 8.93
N TYR A 556 -28.22 18.71 8.20
CA TYR A 556 -28.66 17.58 7.37
C TYR A 556 -28.34 16.19 7.99
N ILE A 557 -27.82 16.11 9.20
CA ILE A 557 -27.60 14.85 9.91
C ILE A 557 -28.75 14.54 10.88
N ASP A 558 -29.16 13.28 10.92
CA ASP A 558 -30.03 12.74 11.95
C ASP A 558 -29.19 12.30 13.14
N GLU A 559 -29.24 13.05 14.23
CA GLU A 559 -28.45 12.81 15.46
C GLU A 559 -28.74 11.47 16.12
N LYS A 560 -29.87 10.84 15.81
CA LYS A 560 -30.23 9.51 16.31
C LYS A 560 -29.66 8.37 15.46
N LYS A 561 -29.07 8.71 14.30
CA LYS A 561 -28.59 7.76 13.29
C LYS A 561 -27.09 7.92 13.03
N LEU A 562 -26.30 7.93 14.11
CA LEU A 562 -24.85 8.02 14.04
C LEU A 562 -24.22 6.62 14.12
N ALA A 563 -23.30 6.33 13.22
CA ALA A 563 -22.46 5.14 13.22
C ALA A 563 -20.98 5.52 13.31
N VAL A 564 -20.16 4.62 13.85
CA VAL A 564 -18.69 4.77 13.88
C VAL A 564 -18.01 3.49 13.41
N THR A 565 -16.99 3.64 12.59
CA THR A 565 -16.12 2.54 12.14
C THR A 565 -14.70 3.01 11.92
N GLY A 566 -13.79 2.08 11.89
CA GLY A 566 -12.39 2.29 11.54
C GLY A 566 -11.60 1.00 11.67
N GLY A 567 -10.41 0.97 11.06
CA GLY A 567 -9.51 -0.18 11.10
C GLY A 567 -8.19 0.14 11.78
N SER A 568 -7.55 -0.83 12.48
CA SER A 568 -6.27 -0.65 13.14
C SER A 568 -6.35 0.43 14.25
N GLY A 569 -5.57 1.49 14.18
CA GLY A 569 -5.72 2.66 15.05
C GLY A 569 -7.15 3.23 15.01
N GLY A 570 -7.83 3.20 13.85
CA GLY A 570 -9.25 3.57 13.74
C GLY A 570 -10.19 2.59 14.45
N GLY A 571 -9.85 1.29 14.50
CA GLY A 571 -10.56 0.28 15.28
C GLY A 571 -10.40 0.51 16.78
N LEU A 572 -9.19 0.81 17.23
CA LEU A 572 -8.92 1.25 18.60
C LEU A 572 -9.80 2.47 18.96
N LEU A 573 -9.80 3.50 18.11
CA LEU A 573 -10.59 4.72 18.33
C LEU A 573 -12.09 4.47 18.23
N THR A 574 -12.54 3.51 17.42
CA THR A 574 -13.95 3.06 17.41
C THR A 574 -14.34 2.48 18.76
N ASN A 575 -13.55 1.53 19.29
CA ASN A 575 -13.77 0.94 20.62
C ASN A 575 -13.69 2.00 21.74
N TRP A 576 -12.73 2.92 21.65
CA TRP A 576 -12.59 4.03 22.57
C TRP A 576 -13.83 4.92 22.56
N THR A 577 -14.27 5.34 21.39
CA THR A 577 -15.41 6.24 21.20
C THR A 577 -16.66 5.70 21.88
N ILE A 578 -17.03 4.43 21.64
CA ILE A 578 -18.23 3.84 22.26
C ILE A 578 -18.07 3.60 23.78
N GLY A 579 -16.84 3.61 24.28
CA GLY A 579 -16.55 3.60 25.73
C GLY A 579 -16.61 4.98 26.38
N GLN A 580 -16.60 6.07 25.61
CA GLN A 580 -16.65 7.45 26.11
C GLN A 580 -18.00 8.13 25.90
N THR A 581 -18.80 7.67 24.93
CA THR A 581 -20.11 8.27 24.61
C THR A 581 -21.12 7.22 24.16
N THR A 582 -22.39 7.50 24.36
CA THR A 582 -23.54 6.68 23.91
C THR A 582 -24.25 7.27 22.68
N ARG A 583 -23.65 8.26 22.02
CA ARG A 583 -24.27 8.95 20.86
C ARG A 583 -24.43 8.04 19.63
N PHE A 584 -23.59 7.01 19.48
CA PHE A 584 -23.59 6.15 18.31
C PHE A 584 -24.59 4.99 18.44
N ALA A 585 -25.47 4.85 17.47
CA ALA A 585 -26.46 3.77 17.42
C ALA A 585 -25.85 2.42 17.02
N ALA A 586 -24.72 2.42 16.32
CA ALA A 586 -23.99 1.22 15.95
C ALA A 586 -22.49 1.50 15.76
N ALA A 587 -21.66 0.47 15.97
CA ALA A 587 -20.22 0.54 15.75
C ALA A 587 -19.71 -0.71 15.01
N VAL A 588 -18.70 -0.52 14.14
CA VAL A 588 -17.95 -1.62 13.53
C VAL A 588 -16.46 -1.37 13.73
N SER A 589 -15.81 -2.20 14.55
CA SER A 589 -14.40 -2.12 14.84
C SER A 589 -13.62 -3.18 14.07
N GLN A 590 -12.64 -2.77 13.28
CA GLN A 590 -11.94 -3.65 12.36
C GLN A 590 -10.47 -3.76 12.77
N ARG A 591 -9.90 -5.01 12.80
CA ARG A 591 -8.48 -5.25 13.12
C ARG A 591 -7.99 -4.32 14.24
N ASP A 592 -8.66 -4.40 15.37
CA ASP A 592 -8.66 -3.42 16.44
C ASP A 592 -7.65 -3.72 17.56
N ILE A 593 -7.55 -2.80 18.49
CA ILE A 593 -6.90 -2.96 19.79
C ILE A 593 -7.92 -2.65 20.87
N ALA A 594 -8.21 -3.61 21.76
CA ALA A 594 -9.03 -3.41 22.94
C ALA A 594 -8.18 -3.26 24.21
N SER A 595 -7.07 -3.98 24.28
CA SER A 595 -6.11 -3.99 25.40
C SER A 595 -4.71 -3.66 24.89
N TRP A 596 -4.19 -2.50 25.28
CA TRP A 596 -2.83 -2.09 24.94
C TRP A 596 -1.75 -2.95 25.60
N SER A 597 -2.01 -3.46 26.84
CA SER A 597 -1.08 -4.36 27.51
C SER A 597 -0.90 -5.65 26.74
N ASP A 598 -2.02 -6.32 26.36
CA ASP A 598 -1.96 -7.58 25.63
C ASP A 598 -1.42 -7.39 24.20
N TRP A 599 -1.73 -6.27 23.57
CA TRP A 599 -1.17 -5.89 22.28
C TRP A 599 0.36 -5.75 22.35
N TRP A 600 0.88 -5.08 23.38
CA TRP A 600 2.32 -4.90 23.57
C TRP A 600 3.07 -6.23 23.63
N TYR A 601 2.48 -7.27 24.25
CA TYR A 601 3.08 -8.60 24.33
C TYR A 601 2.95 -9.44 23.05
N THR A 602 2.06 -9.09 22.14
CA THR A 602 1.66 -10.00 21.06
C THR A 602 1.74 -9.41 19.64
N ALA A 603 1.90 -8.11 19.48
CA ALA A 603 2.01 -7.47 18.17
C ALA A 603 3.39 -7.72 17.53
N ASP A 604 3.45 -7.62 16.21
CA ASP A 604 4.65 -7.87 15.40
C ASP A 604 5.63 -6.68 15.36
N PHE A 605 5.23 -5.50 15.87
CA PHE A 605 6.07 -4.30 15.80
C PHE A 605 6.14 -3.52 17.12
N THR A 606 5.95 -4.19 18.24
CA THR A 606 6.13 -3.58 19.57
C THR A 606 7.58 -3.14 19.74
N LEU A 607 7.76 -1.89 20.11
CA LEU A 607 9.06 -1.32 20.45
C LEU A 607 9.21 -1.22 21.97
N PHE A 608 10.38 -1.56 22.49
CA PHE A 608 10.69 -1.43 23.92
C PHE A 608 11.12 -0.01 24.31
N HIS A 609 11.22 0.88 23.33
CA HIS A 609 11.46 2.30 23.53
C HIS A 609 10.17 3.03 23.92
N PRO A 610 10.25 4.15 24.67
CA PRO A 610 9.09 4.92 25.10
C PRO A 610 8.50 5.78 23.95
N THR A 611 8.07 5.13 22.88
CA THR A 611 7.43 5.79 21.72
C THR A 611 5.97 6.14 22.00
N TRP A 612 5.19 5.15 22.46
CA TRP A 612 3.75 5.26 22.73
C TRP A 612 3.42 5.37 24.21
N PHE A 613 4.21 4.73 25.06
CA PHE A 613 4.09 4.66 26.50
C PHE A 613 5.40 5.05 27.14
N THR A 614 5.35 5.48 28.40
CA THR A 614 6.54 5.91 29.14
C THR A 614 7.40 4.74 29.64
N GLY A 615 6.92 3.50 29.47
CA GLY A 615 7.62 2.27 29.81
C GLY A 615 6.78 1.04 29.45
N PRO A 616 7.25 -0.18 29.75
CA PRO A 616 6.52 -1.42 29.46
C PRO A 616 5.32 -1.61 30.39
N PRO A 617 4.33 -2.48 30.03
CA PRO A 617 3.09 -2.62 30.80
C PRO A 617 3.29 -3.16 32.24
N PHE A 618 4.32 -3.96 32.47
CA PHE A 618 4.62 -4.47 33.83
C PHE A 618 5.28 -3.41 34.74
N GLU A 619 5.78 -2.30 34.18
CA GLU A 619 6.27 -1.13 34.97
C GLU A 619 5.25 0.01 35.01
N LYS A 620 4.38 0.13 33.99
CA LYS A 620 3.41 1.20 33.83
C LYS A 620 1.97 0.69 33.64
N PRO A 621 1.49 -0.27 34.43
CA PRO A 621 0.20 -0.95 34.19
C PRO A 621 -0.98 0.02 34.14
N GLU A 622 -0.97 1.07 34.95
CA GLU A 622 -2.04 2.07 35.01
C GLU A 622 -2.11 2.93 33.78
N GLU A 623 -0.97 3.26 33.14
CA GLU A 623 -0.93 4.00 31.88
C GLU A 623 -1.57 3.18 30.75
N TYR A 624 -1.26 1.89 30.65
CA TYR A 624 -1.86 0.97 29.69
C TYR A 624 -3.35 0.77 29.95
N ALA A 625 -3.74 0.52 31.19
CA ALA A 625 -5.15 0.34 31.55
C ALA A 625 -5.98 1.59 31.23
N ARG A 626 -5.50 2.78 31.60
CA ARG A 626 -6.19 4.05 31.34
C ARG A 626 -6.43 4.32 29.85
N ARG A 627 -5.55 3.85 28.97
CA ARG A 627 -5.60 4.06 27.52
C ARG A 627 -6.21 2.87 26.76
N SER A 628 -6.55 1.79 27.44
CA SER A 628 -7.18 0.59 26.84
C SER A 628 -8.70 0.70 26.80
N PRO A 629 -9.35 0.57 25.63
CA PRO A 629 -10.82 0.60 25.54
C PRO A 629 -11.53 -0.40 26.44
N ILE A 630 -10.95 -1.59 26.66
CA ILE A 630 -11.53 -2.63 27.51
C ILE A 630 -11.78 -2.16 28.95
N THR A 631 -10.99 -1.23 29.45
CA THR A 631 -11.16 -0.64 30.80
C THR A 631 -12.52 0.06 30.93
N TYR A 632 -13.05 0.56 29.84
CA TYR A 632 -14.32 1.29 29.79
C TYR A 632 -15.50 0.43 29.32
N VAL A 633 -15.31 -0.86 29.17
CA VAL A 633 -16.34 -1.78 28.63
C VAL A 633 -17.66 -1.69 29.40
N ASN A 634 -17.63 -1.39 30.70
CA ASN A 634 -18.83 -1.21 31.52
C ASN A 634 -19.71 -0.01 31.11
N LYS A 635 -19.17 0.95 30.38
CA LYS A 635 -19.90 2.11 29.87
C LYS A 635 -20.50 1.88 28.49
N ILE A 636 -20.04 0.86 27.76
CA ILE A 636 -20.47 0.60 26.40
C ILE A 636 -21.92 0.12 26.38
N GLN A 637 -22.76 0.79 25.60
CA GLN A 637 -24.16 0.43 25.33
C GLN A 637 -24.39 0.20 23.83
N THR A 638 -23.50 0.72 22.97
CA THR A 638 -23.59 0.65 21.50
C THR A 638 -23.41 -0.77 21.02
N PRO A 639 -24.32 -1.29 20.17
CA PRO A 639 -24.13 -2.54 19.44
C PRO A 639 -22.83 -2.53 18.62
N LEU A 640 -22.00 -3.58 18.78
CA LEU A 640 -20.66 -3.64 18.18
C LEU A 640 -20.49 -4.86 17.27
N MET A 641 -20.03 -4.64 16.04
CA MET A 641 -19.45 -5.68 15.20
C MET A 641 -17.92 -5.57 15.23
N LEU A 642 -17.25 -6.72 15.32
CA LEU A 642 -15.81 -6.86 15.28
C LEU A 642 -15.41 -7.62 14.00
N ILE A 643 -14.49 -7.07 13.20
CA ILE A 643 -14.00 -7.66 11.96
C ILE A 643 -12.51 -7.95 12.09
N LEU A 644 -12.12 -9.23 11.97
CA LEU A 644 -10.77 -9.72 12.26
C LEU A 644 -10.22 -10.57 11.13
N GLY A 645 -8.96 -10.35 10.77
CA GLY A 645 -8.15 -11.26 9.96
C GLY A 645 -7.47 -12.32 10.85
N GLU A 646 -7.54 -13.59 10.50
CA GLU A 646 -7.01 -14.66 11.36
C GLU A 646 -5.48 -14.72 11.39
N THR A 647 -4.82 -14.17 10.38
CA THR A 647 -3.35 -14.08 10.31
C THR A 647 -2.83 -12.65 10.49
N ASP A 648 -3.63 -11.78 11.13
CA ASP A 648 -3.21 -10.43 11.47
C ASP A 648 -2.28 -10.45 12.68
N TRP A 649 -0.99 -10.21 12.43
CA TRP A 649 0.02 -10.12 13.47
C TRP A 649 0.28 -8.69 13.94
N ARG A 650 -0.23 -7.68 13.23
CA ARG A 650 -0.14 -6.28 13.59
C ARG A 650 -1.09 -5.91 14.73
N THR A 651 -2.34 -6.38 14.60
CA THR A 651 -3.36 -6.30 15.65
C THR A 651 -3.94 -7.70 15.86
N PRO A 652 -3.24 -8.56 16.62
CA PRO A 652 -3.67 -9.93 16.83
C PRO A 652 -5.08 -10.01 17.42
N THR A 653 -5.82 -11.04 17.01
CA THR A 653 -7.26 -11.18 17.34
C THR A 653 -7.55 -11.22 18.84
N GLY A 654 -6.62 -11.79 19.64
CA GLY A 654 -6.76 -11.90 21.10
C GLY A 654 -6.89 -10.54 21.79
N PRO A 655 -5.85 -9.66 21.74
CA PRO A 655 -5.84 -8.36 22.42
C PRO A 655 -6.82 -7.34 21.83
N GLY A 656 -7.39 -7.63 20.68
CA GLY A 656 -8.40 -6.82 20.03
C GLY A 656 -9.81 -7.39 20.22
N GLY A 657 -10.39 -7.86 19.13
CA GLY A 657 -11.79 -8.25 19.04
C GLY A 657 -12.22 -9.33 20.02
N GLU A 658 -11.39 -10.36 20.29
CA GLU A 658 -11.81 -11.47 21.14
C GLU A 658 -12.04 -11.04 22.60
N VAL A 659 -11.16 -10.18 23.14
CA VAL A 659 -11.31 -9.62 24.50
C VAL A 659 -12.59 -8.78 24.56
N MET A 660 -12.79 -7.88 23.60
CA MET A 660 -13.97 -7.02 23.54
C MET A 660 -15.26 -7.83 23.36
N PHE A 661 -15.24 -8.83 22.46
CA PHE A 661 -16.38 -9.69 22.19
C PHE A 661 -16.88 -10.41 23.45
N ARG A 662 -15.98 -11.07 24.18
CA ARG A 662 -16.33 -11.81 25.40
C ARG A 662 -16.90 -10.91 26.49
N ALA A 663 -16.27 -9.75 26.71
CA ALA A 663 -16.70 -8.79 27.71
C ALA A 663 -18.12 -8.23 27.41
N LEU A 664 -18.39 -7.89 26.14
CA LEU A 664 -19.70 -7.36 25.74
C LEU A 664 -20.78 -8.46 25.73
N LYS A 665 -20.45 -9.71 25.34
CA LYS A 665 -21.36 -10.84 25.46
C LYS A 665 -21.73 -11.11 26.90
N TYR A 666 -20.78 -11.09 27.85
CA TYR A 666 -21.07 -11.21 29.28
C TYR A 666 -22.05 -10.12 29.74
N ARG A 667 -21.89 -8.90 29.24
CA ARG A 667 -22.75 -7.76 29.55
C ARG A 667 -24.08 -7.77 28.80
N LYS A 668 -24.33 -8.75 27.93
CA LYS A 668 -25.54 -8.87 27.08
C LYS A 668 -25.70 -7.69 26.11
N ILE A 669 -24.62 -7.03 25.74
CA ILE A 669 -24.61 -6.01 24.67
C ILE A 669 -24.64 -6.75 23.34
N PRO A 670 -25.49 -6.33 22.36
CA PRO A 670 -25.52 -6.93 21.04
C PRO A 670 -24.15 -6.83 20.37
N THR A 671 -23.50 -7.97 20.15
CA THR A 671 -22.14 -8.03 19.62
C THR A 671 -21.98 -9.22 18.68
N VAL A 672 -21.32 -8.99 17.56
CA VAL A 672 -20.99 -10.01 16.54
C VAL A 672 -19.49 -9.92 16.23
N MET A 673 -18.87 -11.06 15.97
CA MET A 673 -17.49 -11.16 15.53
C MET A 673 -17.45 -11.89 14.18
N VAL A 674 -16.91 -11.21 13.16
CA VAL A 674 -16.70 -11.73 11.80
C VAL A 674 -15.23 -12.00 11.61
N ARG A 675 -14.88 -13.25 11.26
CA ARG A 675 -13.50 -13.70 11.10
C ARG A 675 -13.23 -14.05 9.65
N PHE A 676 -12.11 -13.53 9.13
CA PHE A 676 -11.66 -13.77 7.77
C PHE A 676 -10.45 -14.71 7.76
N PRO A 677 -10.62 -15.98 7.32
CA PRO A 677 -9.54 -16.95 7.28
C PRO A 677 -8.39 -16.51 6.37
N ASN A 678 -7.16 -16.73 6.81
CA ASN A 678 -5.93 -16.41 6.07
C ASN A 678 -5.72 -14.93 5.74
N GLU A 679 -6.55 -14.03 6.25
CA GLU A 679 -6.37 -12.59 6.03
C GLU A 679 -5.46 -11.97 7.09
N SER A 680 -4.54 -11.14 6.60
CA SER A 680 -3.64 -10.34 7.41
C SER A 680 -4.22 -8.96 7.70
N HIS A 681 -3.43 -8.06 8.28
CA HIS A 681 -3.79 -6.66 8.49
C HIS A 681 -4.18 -5.92 7.19
N GLU A 682 -3.83 -6.49 6.02
CA GLU A 682 -4.08 -5.89 4.71
C GLU A 682 -5.43 -6.25 4.08
N LEU A 683 -6.31 -6.97 4.78
CA LEU A 683 -7.61 -7.43 4.29
C LEU A 683 -8.34 -6.40 3.41
N SER A 684 -8.49 -5.15 3.88
CA SER A 684 -9.25 -4.12 3.15
C SER A 684 -8.57 -3.64 1.87
N ARG A 685 -7.23 -3.77 1.76
CA ARG A 685 -6.42 -3.20 0.68
C ARG A 685 -6.01 -4.23 -0.37
N SER A 686 -5.56 -5.40 0.08
CA SER A 686 -4.99 -6.45 -0.79
C SER A 686 -5.44 -7.87 -0.44
N GLY A 687 -6.38 -8.03 0.48
CA GLY A 687 -7.01 -9.31 0.81
C GLY A 687 -7.71 -9.95 -0.40
N GLN A 688 -8.17 -11.17 -0.24
CA GLN A 688 -8.91 -11.86 -1.29
C GLN A 688 -10.11 -11.01 -1.73
N PRO A 689 -10.40 -10.91 -3.04
CA PRO A 689 -11.46 -10.05 -3.54
C PRO A 689 -12.83 -10.30 -2.88
N TRP A 690 -13.21 -11.58 -2.68
CA TRP A 690 -14.44 -11.91 -1.96
C TRP A 690 -14.43 -11.44 -0.51
N HIS A 691 -13.33 -11.61 0.21
CA HIS A 691 -13.21 -11.16 1.59
C HIS A 691 -13.31 -9.64 1.70
N ARG A 692 -12.75 -8.90 0.75
CA ARG A 692 -12.91 -7.44 0.69
C ARG A 692 -14.38 -7.04 0.51
N ILE A 693 -15.12 -7.75 -0.35
CA ILE A 693 -16.55 -7.51 -0.59
C ILE A 693 -17.37 -7.88 0.63
N GLU A 694 -17.20 -9.08 1.18
CA GLU A 694 -17.93 -9.53 2.36
C GLU A 694 -17.68 -8.61 3.57
N ARG A 695 -16.45 -8.11 3.73
CA ARG A 695 -16.13 -7.09 4.74
C ARG A 695 -17.03 -5.87 4.59
N LEU A 696 -17.15 -5.32 3.39
CA LEU A 696 -18.02 -4.16 3.12
C LEU A 696 -19.50 -4.49 3.38
N GLN A 697 -19.96 -5.67 2.97
CA GLN A 697 -21.34 -6.13 3.20
C GLN A 697 -21.63 -6.23 4.69
N HIS A 698 -20.71 -6.76 5.49
CA HIS A 698 -20.88 -6.86 6.93
C HIS A 698 -20.93 -5.49 7.61
N ILE A 699 -20.04 -4.56 7.24
CA ILE A 699 -20.03 -3.21 7.81
C ILE A 699 -21.37 -2.51 7.57
N VAL A 700 -21.77 -2.40 6.30
CA VAL A 700 -23.02 -1.70 5.95
C VAL A 700 -24.24 -2.49 6.44
N GLY A 701 -24.22 -3.83 6.38
CA GLY A 701 -25.29 -4.67 6.89
C GLY A 701 -25.54 -4.49 8.40
N TRP A 702 -24.48 -4.29 9.19
CA TRP A 702 -24.60 -3.97 10.60
C TRP A 702 -25.24 -2.61 10.85
N PHE A 703 -24.85 -1.59 10.08
CA PHE A 703 -25.46 -0.27 10.15
C PHE A 703 -26.90 -0.27 9.65
N ASP A 704 -27.20 -0.97 8.56
CA ASP A 704 -28.57 -1.13 8.06
C ASP A 704 -29.49 -1.75 9.14
N LYS A 705 -29.00 -2.75 9.90
CA LYS A 705 -29.75 -3.37 11.00
C LYS A 705 -30.12 -2.36 12.10
N TRP A 706 -29.13 -1.65 12.62
CA TRP A 706 -29.27 -0.85 13.84
C TRP A 706 -29.71 0.60 13.58
N ILE A 707 -29.47 1.12 12.38
CA ILE A 707 -29.74 2.53 12.03
C ILE A 707 -30.94 2.62 11.10
N MET A 708 -31.04 1.72 10.11
CA MET A 708 -32.11 1.75 9.13
C MET A 708 -33.26 0.79 9.45
N GLY A 709 -33.12 -0.05 10.48
CA GLY A 709 -34.15 -1.01 10.88
C GLY A 709 -34.35 -2.17 9.90
N VAL A 710 -33.35 -2.47 9.06
CA VAL A 710 -33.39 -3.58 8.11
C VAL A 710 -33.14 -4.89 8.84
N ALA A 711 -34.03 -5.87 8.68
CA ALA A 711 -33.86 -7.20 9.29
C ALA A 711 -32.57 -7.86 8.76
N LYS A 712 -31.72 -8.34 9.66
CA LYS A 712 -30.46 -9.01 9.39
C LYS A 712 -30.34 -10.22 10.34
N PRO A 713 -31.08 -11.31 10.06
CA PRO A 713 -31.15 -12.48 10.95
C PRO A 713 -29.79 -13.17 11.12
N GLU A 714 -28.88 -13.03 10.18
CA GLU A 714 -27.50 -13.54 10.25
C GLU A 714 -26.67 -12.98 11.41
N TYR A 715 -27.12 -11.86 12.00
CA TYR A 715 -26.50 -11.22 13.17
C TYR A 715 -27.28 -11.46 14.47
N ASP A 716 -28.34 -12.24 14.44
CA ASP A 716 -29.08 -12.61 15.63
C ASP A 716 -28.38 -13.77 16.37
N ILE A 717 -28.76 -14.03 17.61
CA ILE A 717 -28.19 -15.14 18.37
C ILE A 717 -28.61 -16.46 17.70
N GLY A 718 -27.65 -17.23 17.27
CA GLY A 718 -27.85 -18.50 16.58
C GLY A 718 -26.58 -19.34 16.58
N GLU A 719 -26.61 -20.44 15.85
CA GLU A 719 -25.43 -21.28 15.61
C GLU A 719 -24.41 -20.55 14.73
N ILE A 720 -23.16 -21.05 14.73
CA ILE A 720 -22.13 -20.56 13.79
C ILE A 720 -22.57 -20.91 12.37
N THR A 721 -23.01 -19.93 11.61
CA THR A 721 -23.36 -20.10 10.21
C THR A 721 -22.22 -19.65 9.32
N ARG A 722 -22.00 -20.37 8.22
CA ARG A 722 -21.14 -19.86 7.14
C ARG A 722 -21.90 -18.77 6.40
N SER A 723 -21.20 -17.72 5.99
CA SER A 723 -21.78 -16.69 5.13
C SER A 723 -22.39 -17.34 3.88
N THR A 724 -23.66 -17.04 3.60
CA THR A 724 -24.39 -17.57 2.44
C THR A 724 -24.27 -16.64 1.22
N THR A 725 -23.09 -16.08 0.98
CA THR A 725 -22.86 -15.31 -0.23
C THR A 725 -22.91 -16.25 -1.43
N THR A 726 -24.04 -16.24 -2.14
CA THR A 726 -24.20 -17.00 -3.38
C THR A 726 -23.22 -16.47 -4.41
N GLN A 727 -22.31 -17.31 -4.84
CA GLN A 727 -21.45 -17.08 -6.02
C GLN A 727 -22.35 -17.12 -7.27
N GLN A 728 -22.98 -15.99 -7.62
CA GLN A 728 -23.65 -15.80 -8.91
C GLN A 728 -22.85 -14.82 -9.78
#